data_290b4d571242f18f17a25ca6414b2a98
#
_entry.id   290b4d571242f18f17a25ca6414b2a98
#
_cell.length_a   1.000
_cell.length_b   1.000
_cell.length_c   1.000
_cell.angle_alpha   90.00
_cell.angle_beta   90.00
_cell.angle_gamma   90.00
#
_symmetry.space_group_name_H-M   'P 1'
#
loop_
_entity.id
_entity.type
_entity.pdbx_description
1 polymer ?
#
loop_
_entity_poly.entity_id
_entity_poly.type
_entity_poly.pdbx_seq_one_letter_code
_entity_poly.pdbx_strand_id
1 'polypeptide(L)'
;MTDMWTQLEPLLDRVQKPARYIGGEGGAQVPEHAPEKVAWLLTYPDTYEVGLPNQGLQILYEIVNERDDAVAERSYAPWTDMEAELRRAGLPLFSVDTHRPASTFDIIAFNLSAELTYTNLLNCVDLAGSPVRTADRELDDLFVIVGGHCTYNPEPIADFVDAVVLGDGEEVIGEITDVFTEWKTGGREGGRASVLRHLAGVEGVYVPSLYEPVYDGKALVETRPLFADVPARIEKRTIADLGDWPYPKTPLVPITEVVHDRLNVEVFRGCTRGCRFCQAGMITRPVRERPAEQVRTMIADGIARTGYDEVALTSLSTADFSGITNVIADTMNDPMCSDVSISLPSLRVDAFGVDIAAELQRGRRTGLTFAPEAGTWRMRQVINKLIREEDLYGAIDSAFSQGWRRSKLYFLTGLPTETDVDTAGIFELARNCVKVGKKHTSGATVTVSVGGFVPKPFTPFQWFGQNTMEEMRRKIGVCLEENRKSKGVQFKWHDPEATLIEGLMSRGDRRVGPVIEEVWRNGGTFQEWSEHLDLQRWLDACAAHDVDLEWYVYRHRTEDEVFPWDHLSAGLHKDFLWQEWRDALDELGLEDCRWTPCYDCGACTGYGIEHVVASATPPAGGSQGTGQDLSVGGEIPVALLNRSSTVVG
;
A
#
# COMPACT_ATOMS: atom_id res chain seq x y z
N MET A 1 -21.36 -30.41 -3.99
CA MET A 1 -22.28 -29.74 -4.89
C MET A 1 -22.18 -28.24 -4.64
N THR A 2 -21.49 -27.48 -5.51
CA THR A 2 -21.47 -26.09 -5.08
C THR A 2 -20.85 -25.20 -6.11
N ASP A 3 -20.90 -25.66 -7.33
CA ASP A 3 -20.62 -24.85 -8.50
C ASP A 3 -21.90 -24.08 -8.84
N MET A 4 -21.81 -22.75 -8.80
CA MET A 4 -22.90 -21.83 -9.19
C MET A 4 -22.90 -21.53 -10.68
N TRP A 5 -21.99 -22.09 -11.47
CA TRP A 5 -21.80 -21.72 -12.88
C TRP A 5 -23.11 -21.73 -13.70
N THR A 6 -23.90 -22.79 -13.56
CA THR A 6 -25.18 -22.91 -14.29
C THR A 6 -26.15 -21.75 -14.00
N GLN A 7 -26.02 -21.11 -12.82
CA GLN A 7 -26.84 -19.96 -12.43
C GLN A 7 -26.17 -18.63 -12.80
N LEU A 8 -24.84 -18.58 -12.84
CA LEU A 8 -24.06 -17.38 -13.17
C LEU A 8 -23.96 -17.14 -14.68
N GLU A 9 -23.74 -18.21 -15.47
CA GLU A 9 -23.54 -18.11 -16.92
C GLU A 9 -24.64 -17.29 -17.62
N PRO A 10 -25.94 -17.45 -17.32
CA PRO A 10 -27.00 -16.64 -17.94
C PRO A 10 -27.00 -15.16 -17.55
N LEU A 11 -26.26 -14.77 -16.51
CA LEU A 11 -26.13 -13.36 -16.09
C LEU A 11 -25.06 -12.64 -16.92
N LEU A 12 -24.09 -13.38 -17.45
CA LEU A 12 -22.92 -12.80 -18.13
C LEU A 12 -23.30 -12.03 -19.40
N ASP A 13 -24.40 -12.38 -20.04
CA ASP A 13 -24.92 -11.63 -21.21
C ASP A 13 -25.47 -10.25 -20.87
N ARG A 14 -25.62 -9.93 -19.59
CA ARG A 14 -26.24 -8.69 -19.08
C ARG A 14 -25.25 -7.75 -18.40
N VAL A 15 -23.99 -8.17 -18.29
CA VAL A 15 -22.97 -7.39 -17.60
C VAL A 15 -21.88 -6.93 -18.55
N GLN A 16 -21.26 -5.82 -18.21
CA GLN A 16 -20.07 -5.35 -18.88
C GLN A 16 -18.89 -6.23 -18.45
N LYS A 17 -17.99 -6.54 -19.39
CA LYS A 17 -16.77 -7.32 -19.13
C LYS A 17 -17.04 -8.65 -18.41
N PRO A 18 -17.82 -9.57 -18.99
CA PRO A 18 -18.13 -10.87 -18.35
C PRO A 18 -16.88 -11.69 -17.99
N ALA A 19 -15.75 -11.43 -18.66
CA ALA A 19 -14.48 -12.09 -18.36
C ALA A 19 -13.97 -11.87 -16.93
N ARG A 20 -14.46 -10.86 -16.20
CA ARG A 20 -14.18 -10.65 -14.77
C ARG A 20 -14.62 -11.81 -13.87
N TYR A 21 -15.56 -12.64 -14.34
CA TYR A 21 -16.35 -13.55 -13.52
C TYR A 21 -16.23 -15.01 -13.93
N ILE A 22 -15.45 -15.32 -14.98
CA ILE A 22 -15.42 -16.68 -15.56
C ILE A 22 -14.24 -17.53 -15.06
N GLY A 23 -13.23 -16.95 -14.40
CA GLY A 23 -12.03 -17.67 -13.96
C GLY A 23 -11.25 -18.31 -15.11
N GLY A 24 -10.39 -19.26 -14.79
CA GLY A 24 -9.61 -19.98 -15.80
C GLY A 24 -8.27 -19.34 -16.13
N GLU A 25 -7.75 -18.50 -15.23
CA GLU A 25 -6.42 -17.90 -15.36
C GLU A 25 -5.34 -18.96 -15.45
N GLY A 26 -4.37 -18.74 -16.34
CA GLY A 26 -3.17 -19.58 -16.37
C GLY A 26 -2.45 -19.56 -15.03
N GLY A 27 -2.01 -20.70 -14.55
CA GLY A 27 -1.34 -20.80 -13.26
C GLY A 27 -2.26 -21.00 -12.05
N ALA A 28 -3.59 -20.83 -12.19
CA ALA A 28 -4.52 -21.07 -11.09
C ALA A 28 -4.54 -22.57 -10.73
N GLN A 29 -4.38 -22.87 -9.43
CA GLN A 29 -4.39 -24.22 -8.89
C GLN A 29 -5.16 -24.21 -7.58
N VAL A 30 -6.29 -24.93 -7.56
CA VAL A 30 -7.15 -25.08 -6.37
C VAL A 30 -7.12 -26.53 -5.94
N PRO A 31 -6.64 -26.84 -4.72
CA PRO A 31 -6.78 -28.17 -4.13
C PRO A 31 -8.26 -28.55 -3.94
N GLU A 32 -8.52 -29.84 -3.80
CA GLU A 32 -9.86 -30.31 -3.53
C GLU A 32 -10.36 -29.83 -2.15
N HIS A 33 -11.56 -29.27 -2.12
CA HIS A 33 -12.23 -28.88 -0.89
C HIS A 33 -12.66 -30.12 -0.10
N ALA A 34 -12.40 -30.09 1.19
CA ALA A 34 -12.88 -31.11 2.12
C ALA A 34 -13.38 -30.45 3.43
N PRO A 35 -14.34 -31.03 4.14
CA PRO A 35 -14.92 -30.43 5.34
C PRO A 35 -13.90 -30.17 6.46
N GLU A 36 -12.84 -30.97 6.51
CA GLU A 36 -11.74 -30.83 7.48
C GLU A 36 -10.76 -29.73 7.14
N LYS A 37 -10.67 -29.34 5.87
CA LYS A 37 -9.77 -28.26 5.42
C LYS A 37 -10.30 -26.88 5.80
N VAL A 38 -9.39 -25.97 6.11
CA VAL A 38 -9.72 -24.54 6.28
C VAL A 38 -9.87 -23.90 4.91
N ALA A 39 -11.05 -23.37 4.62
CA ALA A 39 -11.36 -22.78 3.33
C ALA A 39 -11.27 -21.24 3.40
N TRP A 40 -10.34 -20.68 2.63
CA TRP A 40 -10.08 -19.24 2.51
C TRP A 40 -10.66 -18.68 1.22
N LEU A 41 -11.43 -17.60 1.31
CA LEU A 41 -11.79 -16.75 0.17
C LEU A 41 -10.95 -15.49 0.20
N LEU A 42 -9.86 -15.47 -0.56
CA LEU A 42 -8.97 -14.33 -0.66
C LEU A 42 -9.58 -13.28 -1.59
N THR A 43 -9.97 -12.15 -1.04
CA THR A 43 -10.78 -11.15 -1.72
C THR A 43 -10.04 -9.83 -1.86
N TYR A 44 -10.08 -9.25 -3.07
CA TYR A 44 -9.68 -7.87 -3.27
C TYR A 44 -10.95 -7.00 -3.40
N PRO A 45 -11.11 -5.94 -2.59
CA PRO A 45 -12.35 -5.16 -2.54
C PRO A 45 -12.42 -4.11 -3.66
N ASP A 46 -12.04 -4.46 -4.87
CA ASP A 46 -12.18 -3.75 -6.12
C ASP A 46 -12.37 -4.76 -7.26
N THR A 47 -12.50 -4.27 -8.48
CA THR A 47 -12.71 -5.10 -9.66
C THR A 47 -11.57 -6.07 -9.93
N TYR A 48 -11.85 -7.10 -10.70
CA TYR A 48 -10.87 -8.10 -11.15
C TYR A 48 -9.60 -7.47 -11.75
N GLU A 49 -9.76 -6.45 -12.61
CA GLU A 49 -8.63 -5.82 -13.29
C GLU A 49 -7.65 -5.12 -12.35
N VAL A 50 -8.14 -4.67 -11.19
CA VAL A 50 -7.32 -4.04 -10.15
C VAL A 50 -6.78 -5.08 -9.19
N GLY A 51 -7.60 -6.06 -8.83
CA GLY A 51 -7.29 -7.05 -7.79
C GLY A 51 -6.37 -8.18 -8.24
N LEU A 52 -6.54 -8.70 -9.47
CA LEU A 52 -5.73 -9.85 -9.93
C LEU A 52 -4.22 -9.58 -9.90
N PRO A 53 -3.71 -8.41 -10.32
CA PRO A 53 -2.29 -8.12 -10.28
C PRO A 53 -1.73 -7.90 -8.87
N ASN A 54 -2.56 -7.94 -7.82
CA ASN A 54 -2.07 -7.75 -6.45
C ASN A 54 -1.17 -8.90 -6.03
N GLN A 55 0.12 -8.61 -5.90
CA GLN A 55 1.14 -9.62 -5.61
C GLN A 55 0.96 -10.25 -4.24
N GLY A 56 0.56 -9.47 -3.23
CA GLY A 56 0.32 -10.00 -1.88
C GLY A 56 -0.77 -11.07 -1.87
N LEU A 57 -1.85 -10.85 -2.63
CA LEU A 57 -2.94 -11.83 -2.74
C LEU A 57 -2.49 -13.11 -3.45
N GLN A 58 -1.68 -12.99 -4.52
CA GLN A 58 -1.12 -14.15 -5.23
C GLN A 58 -0.17 -14.96 -4.35
N ILE A 59 0.68 -14.30 -3.54
CA ILE A 59 1.59 -14.95 -2.60
C ILE A 59 0.80 -15.77 -1.57
N LEU A 60 -0.19 -15.16 -0.93
CA LEU A 60 -1.00 -15.83 0.08
C LEU A 60 -1.84 -16.98 -0.50
N TYR A 61 -2.34 -16.82 -1.74
CA TYR A 61 -3.04 -17.86 -2.47
C TYR A 61 -2.18 -19.12 -2.67
N GLU A 62 -0.93 -18.97 -3.10
CA GLU A 62 -0.02 -20.10 -3.25
C GLU A 62 0.35 -20.73 -1.91
N ILE A 63 0.70 -19.92 -0.90
CA ILE A 63 1.10 -20.42 0.43
C ILE A 63 0.00 -21.28 1.05
N VAL A 64 -1.26 -20.84 0.98
CA VAL A 64 -2.39 -21.64 1.50
C VAL A 64 -2.61 -22.89 0.67
N ASN A 65 -2.52 -22.80 -0.66
CA ASN A 65 -2.77 -23.94 -1.54
C ASN A 65 -1.62 -24.97 -1.58
N GLU A 66 -0.44 -24.64 -1.04
CA GLU A 66 0.64 -25.61 -0.79
C GLU A 66 0.40 -26.45 0.48
N ARG A 67 -0.61 -26.11 1.32
CA ARG A 67 -0.93 -26.85 2.54
C ARG A 67 -1.91 -28.00 2.25
N ASP A 68 -1.74 -29.10 2.97
CA ASP A 68 -2.65 -30.26 2.88
C ASP A 68 -3.98 -30.04 3.62
N ASP A 69 -3.98 -29.15 4.64
CA ASP A 69 -5.08 -28.91 5.56
C ASP A 69 -5.89 -27.63 5.24
N ALA A 70 -5.57 -26.96 4.12
CA ALA A 70 -6.24 -25.73 3.71
C ALA A 70 -6.55 -25.71 2.21
N VAL A 71 -7.38 -24.74 1.81
CA VAL A 71 -7.66 -24.41 0.42
C VAL A 71 -7.99 -22.93 0.32
N ALA A 72 -7.43 -22.25 -0.67
CA ALA A 72 -7.73 -20.86 -0.98
C ALA A 72 -8.30 -20.71 -2.38
N GLU A 73 -9.33 -19.91 -2.51
CA GLU A 73 -9.87 -19.41 -3.77
C GLU A 73 -9.93 -17.87 -3.75
N ARG A 74 -10.06 -17.25 -4.92
CA ARG A 74 -10.04 -15.80 -5.08
C ARG A 74 -11.41 -15.23 -5.37
N SER A 75 -11.64 -14.00 -4.89
CA SER A 75 -12.83 -13.22 -5.21
C SER A 75 -12.48 -11.75 -5.40
N TYR A 76 -13.34 -11.02 -6.09
CA TYR A 76 -13.22 -9.58 -6.34
C TYR A 76 -14.57 -8.93 -6.14
N ALA A 77 -14.59 -7.63 -5.83
CA ALA A 77 -15.84 -6.90 -5.73
C ALA A 77 -16.55 -6.90 -7.10
N PRO A 78 -17.78 -7.41 -7.19
CA PRO A 78 -18.51 -7.40 -8.44
C PRO A 78 -18.87 -5.96 -8.81
N TRP A 79 -18.64 -5.60 -10.09
CA TRP A 79 -19.05 -4.28 -10.57
C TRP A 79 -20.55 -4.08 -10.42
N THR A 80 -21.00 -2.85 -10.41
CA THR A 80 -22.39 -2.47 -10.09
C THR A 80 -23.47 -3.20 -10.90
N ASP A 81 -23.19 -3.53 -12.16
CA ASP A 81 -24.11 -4.30 -13.01
C ASP A 81 -24.20 -5.78 -12.59
N MET A 82 -23.06 -6.42 -12.30
CA MET A 82 -23.04 -7.80 -11.80
C MET A 82 -23.62 -7.89 -10.39
N GLU A 83 -23.34 -6.93 -9.52
CA GLU A 83 -23.98 -6.85 -8.21
C GLU A 83 -25.52 -6.80 -8.33
N ALA A 84 -26.03 -5.96 -9.21
CA ALA A 84 -27.47 -5.84 -9.44
C ALA A 84 -28.07 -7.17 -9.95
N GLU A 85 -27.38 -7.89 -10.83
CA GLU A 85 -27.82 -9.19 -11.32
C GLU A 85 -27.76 -10.28 -10.23
N LEU A 86 -26.71 -10.32 -9.41
CA LEU A 86 -26.63 -11.23 -8.26
C LEU A 86 -27.77 -11.01 -7.29
N ARG A 87 -27.99 -9.75 -6.88
CA ARG A 87 -29.12 -9.41 -5.96
C ARG A 87 -30.47 -9.75 -6.56
N ARG A 88 -30.69 -9.49 -7.85
CA ARG A 88 -31.92 -9.83 -8.55
C ARG A 88 -32.17 -11.34 -8.63
N ALA A 89 -31.10 -12.14 -8.81
CA ALA A 89 -31.17 -13.58 -8.90
C ALA A 89 -31.17 -14.27 -7.51
N GLY A 90 -30.94 -13.53 -6.42
CA GLY A 90 -30.76 -14.08 -5.08
C GLY A 90 -29.51 -14.95 -4.95
N LEU A 91 -28.46 -14.63 -5.73
CA LEU A 91 -27.18 -15.34 -5.71
C LEU A 91 -26.18 -14.58 -4.84
N PRO A 92 -25.35 -15.28 -4.04
CA PRO A 92 -24.34 -14.67 -3.21
C PRO A 92 -23.08 -14.30 -4.02
N LEU A 93 -22.14 -13.57 -3.37
CA LEU A 93 -20.76 -13.47 -3.81
C LEU A 93 -20.16 -14.87 -4.00
N PHE A 94 -19.24 -15.00 -4.94
CA PHE A 94 -18.63 -16.30 -5.30
C PHE A 94 -17.13 -16.16 -5.58
N SER A 95 -16.44 -17.29 -5.51
CA SER A 95 -15.04 -17.39 -5.97
C SER A 95 -14.97 -17.42 -7.50
N VAL A 96 -13.94 -16.78 -8.07
CA VAL A 96 -13.72 -16.84 -9.53
C VAL A 96 -13.07 -18.16 -9.96
N ASP A 97 -12.41 -18.88 -9.07
CA ASP A 97 -11.69 -20.12 -9.37
C ASP A 97 -12.64 -21.29 -9.69
N THR A 98 -13.58 -21.59 -8.80
CA THR A 98 -14.52 -22.71 -8.95
C THR A 98 -15.98 -22.30 -8.89
N HIS A 99 -16.29 -21.01 -8.89
CA HIS A 99 -17.67 -20.45 -8.79
C HIS A 99 -18.42 -20.95 -7.55
N ARG A 100 -17.71 -21.13 -6.46
CA ARG A 100 -18.26 -21.57 -5.18
C ARG A 100 -18.86 -20.39 -4.42
N PRO A 101 -20.07 -20.55 -3.81
CA PRO A 101 -20.64 -19.50 -2.97
C PRO A 101 -19.71 -19.10 -1.82
N ALA A 102 -19.54 -17.80 -1.59
CA ALA A 102 -18.71 -17.29 -0.50
C ALA A 102 -19.10 -17.87 0.88
N SER A 103 -20.38 -18.10 1.12
CA SER A 103 -20.90 -18.69 2.36
C SER A 103 -20.43 -20.13 2.65
N THR A 104 -19.73 -20.77 1.71
CA THR A 104 -19.17 -22.13 1.91
C THR A 104 -17.71 -22.14 2.36
N PHE A 105 -17.11 -20.95 2.53
CA PHE A 105 -15.78 -20.78 3.08
C PHE A 105 -15.84 -20.58 4.60
N ASP A 106 -14.73 -20.80 5.28
CA ASP A 106 -14.61 -20.50 6.71
C ASP A 106 -14.23 -19.03 6.92
N ILE A 107 -13.38 -18.51 6.03
CA ILE A 107 -12.76 -17.17 6.14
C ILE A 107 -12.93 -16.43 4.81
N ILE A 108 -13.36 -15.18 4.87
CA ILE A 108 -13.20 -14.21 3.81
C ILE A 108 -12.10 -13.21 4.22
N ALA A 109 -11.02 -13.15 3.44
CA ALA A 109 -9.87 -12.29 3.77
C ALA A 109 -9.67 -11.21 2.73
N PHE A 110 -9.58 -9.95 3.18
CA PHE A 110 -9.42 -8.80 2.30
C PHE A 110 -8.02 -8.20 2.37
N ASN A 111 -7.46 -7.87 1.20
CA ASN A 111 -6.29 -7.01 1.10
C ASN A 111 -6.75 -5.55 0.97
N LEU A 112 -6.49 -4.74 2.00
CA LEU A 112 -6.87 -3.33 2.06
C LEU A 112 -5.66 -2.43 1.73
N SER A 113 -5.57 -2.03 0.48
CA SER A 113 -4.50 -1.15 -0.02
C SER A 113 -4.92 0.33 -0.09
N ALA A 114 -6.22 0.63 -0.02
CA ALA A 114 -6.79 1.97 -0.04
C ALA A 114 -8.02 2.06 0.85
N GLU A 115 -8.15 3.13 1.63
CA GLU A 115 -9.27 3.32 2.57
C GLU A 115 -10.61 3.52 1.83
N LEU A 116 -10.58 4.09 0.62
CA LEU A 116 -11.79 4.29 -0.19
C LEU A 116 -12.51 2.98 -0.56
N THR A 117 -11.85 1.83 -0.41
CA THR A 117 -12.44 0.50 -0.64
C THR A 117 -13.23 -0.06 0.55
N TYR A 118 -13.30 0.64 1.69
CA TYR A 118 -14.00 0.13 2.87
C TYR A 118 -15.49 -0.13 2.64
N THR A 119 -16.17 0.68 1.84
CA THR A 119 -17.57 0.42 1.46
C THR A 119 -17.70 -0.83 0.58
N ASN A 120 -16.72 -1.13 -0.25
CA ASN A 120 -16.70 -2.35 -1.06
C ASN A 120 -16.48 -3.60 -0.20
N LEU A 121 -15.67 -3.49 0.89
CA LEU A 121 -15.54 -4.57 1.87
C LEU A 121 -16.91 -4.91 2.47
N LEU A 122 -17.65 -3.90 2.96
CA LEU A 122 -18.99 -4.10 3.53
C LEU A 122 -19.92 -4.75 2.50
N ASN A 123 -19.87 -4.29 1.26
CA ASN A 123 -20.68 -4.83 0.17
C ASN A 123 -20.37 -6.29 -0.15
N CYS A 124 -19.09 -6.67 -0.15
CA CYS A 124 -18.68 -8.05 -0.37
C CYS A 124 -19.13 -8.97 0.78
N VAL A 125 -19.07 -8.52 2.04
CA VAL A 125 -19.53 -9.27 3.20
C VAL A 125 -21.05 -9.49 3.14
N ASP A 126 -21.83 -8.44 2.81
CA ASP A 126 -23.27 -8.53 2.63
C ASP A 126 -23.67 -9.48 1.48
N LEU A 127 -23.00 -9.35 0.33
CA LEU A 127 -23.21 -10.25 -0.81
C LEU A 127 -22.80 -11.69 -0.50
N ALA A 128 -21.83 -11.91 0.38
CA ALA A 128 -21.46 -13.25 0.86
C ALA A 128 -22.56 -13.89 1.73
N GLY A 129 -23.56 -13.12 2.12
CA GLY A 129 -24.68 -13.55 2.97
C GLY A 129 -24.34 -13.58 4.46
N SER A 130 -23.24 -12.95 4.88
CA SER A 130 -22.84 -12.84 6.27
C SER A 130 -23.24 -11.47 6.84
N PRO A 131 -23.64 -11.38 8.14
CA PRO A 131 -23.88 -10.08 8.77
C PRO A 131 -22.68 -9.17 8.68
N VAL A 132 -22.90 -7.90 8.30
CA VAL A 132 -21.83 -6.93 8.10
C VAL A 132 -21.13 -6.61 9.42
N ARG A 133 -21.91 -6.42 10.52
CA ARG A 133 -21.34 -6.19 11.85
C ARG A 133 -20.92 -7.50 12.51
N THR A 134 -19.73 -7.50 13.11
CA THR A 134 -19.18 -8.66 13.84
C THR A 134 -20.07 -9.09 14.99
N ALA A 135 -20.73 -8.16 15.67
CA ALA A 135 -21.61 -8.42 16.81
C ALA A 135 -22.86 -9.26 16.44
N ASP A 136 -23.26 -9.23 15.17
CA ASP A 136 -24.45 -9.94 14.66
C ASP A 136 -24.11 -11.30 14.06
N ARG A 137 -22.82 -11.69 14.00
CA ARG A 137 -22.36 -12.95 13.41
C ARG A 137 -22.51 -14.12 14.36
N GLU A 138 -23.06 -15.20 13.82
CA GLU A 138 -23.23 -16.47 14.50
C GLU A 138 -22.12 -17.47 14.15
N LEU A 139 -22.19 -18.69 14.68
CA LEU A 139 -21.15 -19.72 14.57
C LEU A 139 -20.79 -20.10 13.13
N ASP A 140 -21.79 -20.15 12.26
CA ASP A 140 -21.64 -20.59 10.87
C ASP A 140 -21.41 -19.44 9.88
N ASP A 141 -21.39 -18.19 10.37
CA ASP A 141 -21.05 -17.05 9.54
C ASP A 141 -19.55 -16.98 9.27
N LEU A 142 -19.18 -16.38 8.14
CA LEU A 142 -17.79 -16.14 7.75
C LEU A 142 -16.99 -15.40 8.83
N PHE A 143 -15.72 -15.76 8.99
CA PHE A 143 -14.76 -14.90 9.66
C PHE A 143 -14.19 -13.89 8.66
N VAL A 144 -14.29 -12.62 8.96
CA VAL A 144 -13.77 -11.53 8.13
C VAL A 144 -12.42 -11.10 8.65
N ILE A 145 -11.37 -11.39 7.89
CA ILE A 145 -9.99 -11.03 8.23
C ILE A 145 -9.48 -10.01 7.22
N VAL A 146 -8.73 -9.02 7.68
CA VAL A 146 -8.17 -7.98 6.81
C VAL A 146 -6.66 -7.85 6.99
N GLY A 147 -5.97 -7.57 5.90
CA GLY A 147 -4.53 -7.25 5.87
C GLY A 147 -4.25 -6.11 4.89
N GLY A 148 -3.00 -5.66 4.80
CA GLY A 148 -2.57 -4.60 3.88
C GLY A 148 -2.26 -3.27 4.56
N HIS A 149 -1.90 -2.25 3.78
CA HIS A 149 -1.38 -0.98 4.32
C HIS A 149 -2.39 -0.21 5.18
N CYS A 150 -3.69 -0.31 4.87
CA CYS A 150 -4.72 0.41 5.63
C CYS A 150 -4.96 -0.16 7.02
N THR A 151 -4.47 -1.38 7.32
CA THR A 151 -4.65 -2.01 8.64
C THR A 151 -3.85 -1.34 9.76
N TYR A 152 -2.99 -0.40 9.45
CA TYR A 152 -2.29 0.40 10.45
C TYR A 152 -3.15 1.49 11.11
N ASN A 153 -4.38 1.69 10.65
CA ASN A 153 -5.48 2.26 11.40
C ASN A 153 -6.78 1.54 11.07
N PRO A 154 -7.07 0.40 11.69
CA PRO A 154 -8.27 -0.39 11.40
C PRO A 154 -9.53 0.11 12.14
N GLU A 155 -9.40 1.09 13.04
CA GLU A 155 -10.50 1.51 13.91
C GLU A 155 -11.76 1.95 13.15
N PRO A 156 -11.71 2.65 11.99
CA PRO A 156 -12.92 2.96 11.22
C PRO A 156 -13.72 1.74 10.76
N ILE A 157 -13.08 0.59 10.64
CA ILE A 157 -13.72 -0.67 10.22
C ILE A 157 -13.77 -1.73 11.31
N ALA A 158 -13.38 -1.42 12.53
CA ALA A 158 -13.25 -2.35 13.65
C ALA A 158 -14.54 -3.14 13.96
N ASP A 159 -15.71 -2.53 13.78
CA ASP A 159 -17.01 -3.18 14.02
C ASP A 159 -17.41 -4.18 12.91
N PHE A 160 -16.68 -4.22 11.80
CA PHE A 160 -17.02 -5.02 10.63
C PHE A 160 -16.06 -6.19 10.38
N VAL A 161 -14.91 -6.23 11.07
CA VAL A 161 -13.87 -7.23 10.87
C VAL A 161 -13.60 -8.03 12.14
N ASP A 162 -13.41 -9.34 11.98
CA ASP A 162 -13.15 -10.25 13.12
C ASP A 162 -11.69 -10.19 13.56
N ALA A 163 -10.76 -10.06 12.60
CA ALA A 163 -9.33 -9.95 12.88
C ALA A 163 -8.63 -9.08 11.82
N VAL A 164 -7.54 -8.46 12.25
CA VAL A 164 -6.71 -7.54 11.46
C VAL A 164 -5.28 -8.04 11.54
N VAL A 165 -4.63 -8.25 10.39
CA VAL A 165 -3.24 -8.66 10.30
C VAL A 165 -2.38 -7.43 10.01
N LEU A 166 -1.38 -7.19 10.87
CA LEU A 166 -0.40 -6.11 10.72
C LEU A 166 0.94 -6.67 10.24
N GLY A 167 1.45 -6.14 9.17
CA GLY A 167 2.77 -6.49 8.62
C GLY A 167 2.75 -7.56 7.54
N ASP A 168 3.79 -8.40 7.54
CA ASP A 168 4.01 -9.42 6.52
C ASP A 168 3.08 -10.63 6.75
N GLY A 169 2.41 -11.09 5.71
CA GLY A 169 1.35 -12.09 5.80
C GLY A 169 1.80 -13.54 5.63
N GLU A 170 3.01 -13.78 5.13
CA GLU A 170 3.47 -15.08 4.67
C GLU A 170 3.47 -16.14 5.79
N GLU A 171 3.97 -15.81 6.98
CA GLU A 171 3.95 -16.70 8.15
C GLU A 171 2.59 -16.70 8.84
N VAL A 172 2.02 -15.53 9.04
CA VAL A 172 0.79 -15.33 9.81
C VAL A 172 -0.40 -16.10 9.22
N ILE A 173 -0.50 -16.17 7.89
CA ILE A 173 -1.60 -16.91 7.24
C ILE A 173 -1.56 -18.40 7.59
N GLY A 174 -0.34 -18.97 7.73
CA GLY A 174 -0.14 -20.34 8.21
C GLY A 174 -0.60 -20.50 9.66
N GLU A 175 -0.16 -19.62 10.56
CA GLU A 175 -0.52 -19.65 11.98
C GLU A 175 -2.04 -19.46 12.20
N ILE A 176 -2.67 -18.55 11.45
CA ILE A 176 -4.15 -18.42 11.48
C ILE A 176 -4.81 -19.70 10.99
N THR A 177 -4.30 -20.31 9.91
CA THR A 177 -4.82 -21.59 9.41
C THR A 177 -4.72 -22.68 10.47
N ASP A 178 -3.60 -22.77 11.21
CA ASP A 178 -3.43 -23.72 12.30
C ASP A 178 -4.49 -23.55 13.40
N VAL A 179 -4.76 -22.32 13.81
CA VAL A 179 -5.84 -22.01 14.79
C VAL A 179 -7.20 -22.54 14.30
N PHE A 180 -7.52 -22.30 13.03
CA PHE A 180 -8.79 -22.78 12.47
C PHE A 180 -8.82 -24.30 12.31
N THR A 181 -7.71 -24.94 11.91
CA THR A 181 -7.57 -26.40 11.80
C THR A 181 -7.79 -27.06 13.15
N GLU A 182 -7.14 -26.55 14.21
CA GLU A 182 -7.33 -27.06 15.58
C GLU A 182 -8.78 -26.89 16.05
N TRP A 183 -9.38 -25.75 15.81
CA TRP A 183 -10.77 -25.49 16.17
C TRP A 183 -11.77 -26.42 15.43
N LYS A 184 -11.60 -26.60 14.12
CA LYS A 184 -12.46 -27.48 13.31
C LYS A 184 -12.32 -28.93 13.75
N THR A 185 -11.10 -29.43 13.93
CA THR A 185 -10.83 -30.81 14.37
C THR A 185 -11.26 -31.05 15.82
N GLY A 186 -11.21 -30.02 16.67
CA GLY A 186 -11.77 -30.02 18.03
C GLY A 186 -13.29 -29.91 18.12
N GLY A 187 -14.01 -30.02 16.99
CA GLY A 187 -15.48 -30.00 16.96
C GLY A 187 -16.06 -28.60 17.17
N ARG A 188 -15.30 -27.53 16.88
CA ARG A 188 -15.68 -26.11 17.04
C ARG A 188 -16.02 -25.72 18.48
N GLU A 189 -15.34 -26.35 19.45
CA GLU A 189 -15.57 -26.09 20.87
C GLU A 189 -15.32 -24.62 21.23
N GLY A 190 -16.17 -24.04 22.08
CA GLY A 190 -16.11 -22.65 22.49
C GLY A 190 -16.60 -21.63 21.47
N GLY A 191 -17.02 -22.07 20.28
CA GLY A 191 -17.61 -21.22 19.23
C GLY A 191 -16.65 -20.16 18.69
N ARG A 192 -17.20 -19.10 18.07
CA ARG A 192 -16.41 -17.98 17.52
C ARG A 192 -15.52 -17.29 18.59
N ALA A 193 -16.02 -17.15 19.80
CA ALA A 193 -15.27 -16.49 20.89
C ALA A 193 -13.95 -17.22 21.19
N SER A 194 -13.93 -18.55 21.12
CA SER A 194 -12.70 -19.34 21.30
C SER A 194 -11.67 -19.06 20.19
N VAL A 195 -12.09 -19.09 18.93
CA VAL A 195 -11.21 -18.76 17.79
C VAL A 195 -10.64 -17.37 17.93
N LEU A 196 -11.49 -16.36 18.18
CA LEU A 196 -11.06 -14.97 18.33
C LEU A 196 -10.03 -14.78 19.46
N ARG A 197 -10.17 -15.53 20.55
CA ARG A 197 -9.20 -15.53 21.66
C ARG A 197 -7.86 -16.15 21.24
N HIS A 198 -7.87 -17.25 20.49
CA HIS A 198 -6.63 -17.86 19.98
C HIS A 198 -5.96 -16.97 18.93
N LEU A 199 -6.73 -16.35 18.04
CA LEU A 199 -6.21 -15.41 17.07
C LEU A 199 -5.53 -14.21 17.72
N ALA A 200 -6.04 -13.69 18.84
CA ALA A 200 -5.40 -12.60 19.58
C ALA A 200 -4.04 -12.99 20.21
N GLY A 201 -3.73 -14.29 20.28
CA GLY A 201 -2.42 -14.81 20.68
C GLY A 201 -1.42 -14.93 19.55
N VAL A 202 -1.83 -14.79 18.29
CA VAL A 202 -0.96 -14.83 17.12
C VAL A 202 -0.29 -13.47 16.96
N GLU A 203 1.03 -13.45 16.86
CA GLU A 203 1.79 -12.21 16.69
C GLU A 203 1.40 -11.48 15.39
N GLY A 204 1.11 -10.20 15.49
CA GLY A 204 0.65 -9.38 14.37
C GLY A 204 -0.86 -9.40 14.16
N VAL A 205 -1.62 -10.11 14.96
CA VAL A 205 -3.08 -10.18 14.83
C VAL A 205 -3.78 -9.33 15.89
N TYR A 206 -4.54 -8.35 15.45
CA TYR A 206 -5.44 -7.54 16.26
C TYR A 206 -6.87 -8.03 16.09
N VAL A 207 -7.57 -8.30 17.20
CA VAL A 207 -8.98 -8.73 17.21
C VAL A 207 -9.83 -7.62 17.83
N PRO A 208 -10.46 -6.74 17.04
CA PRO A 208 -11.10 -5.52 17.51
C PRO A 208 -12.16 -5.71 18.61
N SER A 209 -12.90 -6.82 18.56
CA SER A 209 -13.95 -7.13 19.54
C SER A 209 -13.43 -7.45 20.95
N LEU A 210 -12.11 -7.65 21.10
CA LEU A 210 -11.47 -7.88 22.39
C LEU A 210 -10.90 -6.60 23.02
N TYR A 211 -11.17 -5.44 22.42
CA TYR A 211 -10.69 -4.13 22.87
C TYR A 211 -11.81 -3.11 22.96
N GLU A 212 -11.66 -2.20 23.91
CA GLU A 212 -12.59 -1.10 24.14
C GLU A 212 -11.87 0.25 24.01
N PRO A 213 -12.27 1.12 23.07
CA PRO A 213 -11.78 2.50 23.02
C PRO A 213 -12.45 3.32 24.14
N VAL A 214 -11.66 4.04 24.92
CA VAL A 214 -12.11 4.91 26.01
C VAL A 214 -11.98 6.36 25.57
N TYR A 215 -13.04 7.13 25.70
CA TYR A 215 -13.10 8.52 25.27
C TYR A 215 -13.34 9.48 26.44
N ASP A 216 -12.73 10.67 26.36
CA ASP A 216 -13.11 11.86 27.13
C ASP A 216 -13.58 12.94 26.15
N GLY A 217 -14.88 13.12 26.05
CA GLY A 217 -15.50 13.95 25.01
C GLY A 217 -15.16 13.44 23.60
N LYS A 218 -14.50 14.28 22.80
CA LYS A 218 -14.02 13.89 21.46
C LYS A 218 -12.66 13.19 21.48
N ALA A 219 -11.87 13.34 22.55
CA ALA A 219 -10.53 12.78 22.63
C ALA A 219 -10.57 11.29 22.97
N LEU A 220 -9.77 10.49 22.24
CA LEU A 220 -9.46 9.13 22.63
C LEU A 220 -8.43 9.18 23.79
N VAL A 221 -8.68 8.45 24.86
CA VAL A 221 -7.79 8.35 26.02
C VAL A 221 -6.90 7.11 25.90
N GLU A 222 -7.49 5.98 25.55
CA GLU A 222 -6.80 4.71 25.32
C GLU A 222 -7.69 3.74 24.54
N THR A 223 -7.07 2.74 23.91
CA THR A 223 -7.73 1.51 23.45
C THR A 223 -7.21 0.38 24.33
N ARG A 224 -8.06 -0.17 25.21
CA ARG A 224 -7.65 -1.15 26.22
C ARG A 224 -8.17 -2.55 25.94
N PRO A 225 -7.38 -3.60 26.24
CA PRO A 225 -7.88 -4.97 26.14
C PRO A 225 -8.96 -5.22 27.21
N LEU A 226 -9.99 -5.97 26.83
CA LEU A 226 -11.08 -6.36 27.73
C LEU A 226 -10.69 -7.50 28.66
N PHE A 227 -9.58 -8.17 28.40
CA PHE A 227 -9.15 -9.35 29.16
C PHE A 227 -7.63 -9.31 29.39
N ALA A 228 -7.19 -9.83 30.53
CA ALA A 228 -5.79 -9.77 30.96
C ALA A 228 -4.81 -10.61 30.11
N ASP A 229 -5.29 -11.59 29.39
CA ASP A 229 -4.50 -12.46 28.51
C ASP A 229 -4.48 -11.98 27.05
N VAL A 230 -5.13 -10.85 26.74
CA VAL A 230 -5.08 -10.18 25.45
C VAL A 230 -3.98 -9.13 25.47
N PRO A 231 -3.07 -9.09 24.48
CA PRO A 231 -1.98 -8.13 24.45
C PRO A 231 -2.46 -6.67 24.49
N ALA A 232 -1.87 -5.82 25.31
CA ALA A 232 -2.21 -4.39 25.33
C ALA A 232 -1.70 -3.63 24.11
N ARG A 233 -0.69 -4.17 23.42
CA ARG A 233 -0.10 -3.62 22.20
C ARG A 233 0.15 -4.74 21.21
N ILE A 234 -0.20 -4.50 19.95
CA ILE A 234 -0.01 -5.44 18.86
C ILE A 234 1.21 -5.01 18.04
N GLU A 235 2.26 -5.81 18.05
CA GLU A 235 3.43 -5.61 17.21
C GLU A 235 3.17 -6.18 15.79
N LYS A 236 3.60 -5.45 14.75
CA LYS A 236 3.47 -5.96 13.39
C LYS A 236 4.32 -7.22 13.18
N ARG A 237 3.86 -8.13 12.35
CA ARG A 237 4.69 -9.24 11.88
C ARG A 237 5.73 -8.75 10.87
N THR A 238 6.95 -9.25 10.98
CA THR A 238 8.04 -8.94 10.05
C THR A 238 8.84 -10.20 9.77
N ILE A 239 8.83 -10.68 8.53
CA ILE A 239 9.68 -11.80 8.11
C ILE A 239 11.15 -11.37 8.10
N ALA A 240 12.03 -12.21 8.63
CA ALA A 240 13.44 -11.89 8.80
C ALA A 240 14.19 -11.86 7.46
N ASP A 241 14.01 -12.88 6.64
CA ASP A 241 14.64 -13.02 5.33
C ASP A 241 13.60 -13.21 4.22
N LEU A 242 13.53 -12.26 3.30
CA LEU A 242 12.64 -12.33 2.15
C LEU A 242 13.06 -13.44 1.17
N GLY A 243 14.33 -13.85 1.21
CA GLY A 243 14.88 -14.95 0.41
C GLY A 243 14.24 -16.30 0.72
N ASP A 244 13.74 -16.52 1.94
CA ASP A 244 13.07 -17.75 2.33
C ASP A 244 11.69 -17.91 1.69
N TRP A 245 11.14 -16.82 1.14
CA TRP A 245 9.79 -16.74 0.57
C TRP A 245 9.80 -16.41 -0.94
N PRO A 246 10.24 -17.33 -1.83
CA PRO A 246 10.37 -17.06 -3.28
C PRO A 246 9.01 -17.10 -4.02
N TYR A 247 8.03 -16.36 -3.54
CA TYR A 247 6.67 -16.34 -4.10
C TYR A 247 6.40 -15.07 -4.93
N PRO A 248 5.47 -15.09 -5.89
CA PRO A 248 4.75 -16.29 -6.38
C PRO A 248 5.66 -17.19 -7.22
N LYS A 249 5.52 -18.52 -7.05
CA LYS A 249 6.21 -19.54 -7.87
C LYS A 249 5.46 -19.83 -9.17
N THR A 250 4.13 -19.65 -9.14
CA THR A 250 3.23 -19.86 -10.26
C THR A 250 2.37 -18.61 -10.49
N PRO A 251 2.95 -17.55 -11.10
CA PRO A 251 2.23 -16.31 -11.31
C PRO A 251 0.97 -16.51 -12.15
N LEU A 252 -0.10 -15.83 -11.79
CA LEU A 252 -1.37 -15.91 -12.48
C LEU A 252 -1.34 -15.12 -13.78
N VAL A 253 -1.85 -15.71 -14.85
CA VAL A 253 -1.98 -15.06 -16.17
C VAL A 253 -3.45 -14.70 -16.39
N PRO A 254 -3.81 -13.41 -16.50
CA PRO A 254 -5.19 -12.98 -16.66
C PRO A 254 -5.78 -13.42 -18.00
N ILE A 255 -7.10 -13.61 -18.03
CA ILE A 255 -7.84 -13.93 -19.25
C ILE A 255 -8.39 -12.69 -19.96
N THR A 256 -8.24 -11.52 -19.36
CA THR A 256 -8.64 -10.22 -19.90
C THR A 256 -7.63 -9.15 -19.49
N GLU A 257 -7.68 -7.98 -20.11
CA GLU A 257 -6.80 -6.86 -19.78
C GLU A 257 -6.92 -6.47 -18.30
N VAL A 258 -5.78 -6.33 -17.66
CA VAL A 258 -5.64 -5.89 -16.26
C VAL A 258 -4.77 -4.63 -16.18
N VAL A 259 -4.80 -3.94 -15.05
CA VAL A 259 -4.07 -2.66 -14.87
C VAL A 259 -2.55 -2.86 -15.00
N HIS A 260 -2.04 -4.01 -14.57
CA HIS A 260 -0.63 -4.37 -14.63
C HIS A 260 -0.45 -5.75 -15.26
N ASP A 261 -0.59 -5.81 -16.60
CA ASP A 261 -0.46 -7.04 -17.37
C ASP A 261 1.01 -7.36 -17.67
N ARG A 262 1.71 -7.89 -16.66
CA ARG A 262 3.14 -8.20 -16.71
C ARG A 262 3.56 -9.08 -15.54
N LEU A 263 4.72 -9.73 -15.66
CA LEU A 263 5.33 -10.44 -14.54
C LEU A 263 5.88 -9.44 -13.52
N ASN A 264 5.42 -9.53 -12.29
CA ASN A 264 5.95 -8.73 -11.17
C ASN A 264 6.90 -9.58 -10.32
N VAL A 265 8.12 -9.10 -10.10
CA VAL A 265 9.11 -9.73 -9.23
C VAL A 265 9.52 -8.74 -8.15
N GLU A 266 9.15 -9.03 -6.90
CA GLU A 266 9.58 -8.23 -5.75
C GLU A 266 11.06 -8.48 -5.49
N VAL A 267 11.88 -7.43 -5.57
CA VAL A 267 13.34 -7.53 -5.40
C VAL A 267 13.77 -7.25 -3.96
N PHE A 268 13.04 -6.38 -3.26
CA PHE A 268 13.20 -6.14 -1.82
C PHE A 268 11.94 -5.50 -1.23
N ARG A 269 11.81 -5.62 0.08
CA ARG A 269 10.76 -5.01 0.89
C ARG A 269 11.36 -4.05 1.90
N GLY A 270 10.63 -2.96 2.23
CA GLY A 270 11.11 -1.91 3.11
C GLY A 270 11.76 -0.74 2.37
N CYS A 271 12.09 0.32 3.12
CA CYS A 271 12.75 1.51 2.57
C CYS A 271 13.53 2.23 3.68
N THR A 272 14.76 2.66 3.38
CA THR A 272 15.64 3.37 4.32
C THR A 272 15.60 4.90 4.17
N ARG A 273 14.94 5.42 3.12
CA ARG A 273 15.03 6.83 2.70
C ARG A 273 14.37 7.84 3.63
N GLY A 274 13.43 7.44 4.47
CA GLY A 274 12.84 8.30 5.49
C GLY A 274 11.94 9.44 4.99
N CYS A 275 11.32 9.31 3.80
CA CYS A 275 10.34 10.30 3.34
C CYS A 275 9.21 10.44 4.36
N ARG A 276 9.01 11.64 4.92
CA ARG A 276 8.16 11.93 6.08
C ARG A 276 6.66 11.76 5.83
N PHE A 277 6.25 11.78 4.58
CA PHE A 277 4.86 11.55 4.18
C PHE A 277 4.54 10.08 3.88
N CYS A 278 5.56 9.24 3.70
CA CYS A 278 5.40 7.92 3.11
C CYS A 278 5.12 6.85 4.17
N GLN A 279 3.85 6.45 4.31
CA GLN A 279 3.47 5.37 5.23
C GLN A 279 4.16 4.06 4.87
N ALA A 280 4.13 3.65 3.59
CA ALA A 280 4.77 2.41 3.15
C ALA A 280 6.26 2.37 3.52
N GLY A 281 7.00 3.47 3.31
CA GLY A 281 8.41 3.55 3.68
C GLY A 281 8.68 3.49 5.18
N MET A 282 7.72 3.78 6.02
CA MET A 282 7.82 3.70 7.48
C MET A 282 7.40 2.32 8.01
N ILE A 283 6.23 1.84 7.64
CA ILE A 283 5.65 0.61 8.20
C ILE A 283 6.32 -0.68 7.70
N THR A 284 7.02 -0.65 6.57
CA THR A 284 7.67 -1.85 5.99
C THR A 284 9.14 -1.99 6.36
N ARG A 285 9.71 -1.09 7.17
CA ARG A 285 11.07 -1.24 7.70
C ARG A 285 11.20 -2.51 8.55
N PRO A 286 12.42 -3.13 8.60
CA PRO A 286 13.67 -2.81 7.90
C PRO A 286 13.68 -3.22 6.42
N VAL A 287 14.74 -2.85 5.68
CA VAL A 287 14.94 -3.32 4.30
C VAL A 287 15.40 -4.78 4.30
N ARG A 288 14.80 -5.60 3.44
CA ARG A 288 15.15 -7.01 3.22
C ARG A 288 15.21 -7.26 1.72
N GLU A 289 16.43 -7.42 1.21
CA GLU A 289 16.71 -7.69 -0.20
C GLU A 289 16.68 -9.19 -0.48
N ARG A 290 16.16 -9.60 -1.62
CA ARG A 290 16.36 -10.95 -2.14
C ARG A 290 17.77 -11.10 -2.71
N PRO A 291 18.38 -12.28 -2.64
CA PRO A 291 19.60 -12.57 -3.38
C PRO A 291 19.41 -12.34 -4.90
N ALA A 292 20.35 -11.65 -5.55
CA ALA A 292 20.27 -11.33 -6.98
C ALA A 292 20.08 -12.58 -7.87
N GLU A 293 20.69 -13.72 -7.49
CA GLU A 293 20.51 -15.00 -8.18
C GLU A 293 19.08 -15.51 -8.09
N GLN A 294 18.43 -15.36 -6.91
CA GLN A 294 17.03 -15.73 -6.74
C GLN A 294 16.12 -14.87 -7.62
N VAL A 295 16.38 -13.55 -7.68
CA VAL A 295 15.62 -12.64 -8.55
C VAL A 295 15.72 -13.09 -10.02
N ARG A 296 16.92 -13.43 -10.50
CA ARG A 296 17.12 -13.95 -11.87
C ARG A 296 16.35 -15.24 -12.11
N THR A 297 16.40 -16.17 -11.17
CA THR A 297 15.66 -17.43 -11.26
C THR A 297 14.15 -17.18 -11.32
N MET A 298 13.62 -16.30 -10.45
CA MET A 298 12.21 -15.94 -10.44
C MET A 298 11.76 -15.30 -11.77
N ILE A 299 12.62 -14.47 -12.40
CA ILE A 299 12.33 -13.89 -13.71
C ILE A 299 12.28 -14.98 -14.78
N ALA A 300 13.32 -15.82 -14.87
CA ALA A 300 13.42 -16.87 -15.90
C ALA A 300 12.27 -17.88 -15.79
N ASP A 301 11.99 -18.37 -14.60
CA ASP A 301 10.91 -19.32 -14.33
C ASP A 301 9.53 -18.69 -14.57
N GLY A 302 9.35 -17.44 -14.14
CA GLY A 302 8.11 -16.69 -14.34
C GLY A 302 7.82 -16.49 -15.82
N ILE A 303 8.79 -16.05 -16.62
CA ILE A 303 8.65 -15.89 -18.09
C ILE A 303 8.35 -17.23 -18.76
N ALA A 304 9.07 -18.29 -18.39
CA ALA A 304 8.86 -19.62 -18.95
C ALA A 304 7.43 -20.15 -18.70
N ARG A 305 6.84 -19.83 -17.58
CA ARG A 305 5.49 -20.28 -17.17
C ARG A 305 4.38 -19.41 -17.73
N THR A 306 4.60 -18.09 -17.79
CA THR A 306 3.53 -17.12 -18.11
C THR A 306 3.56 -16.65 -19.56
N GLY A 307 4.73 -16.63 -20.19
CA GLY A 307 4.92 -16.07 -21.53
C GLY A 307 4.79 -14.54 -21.60
N TYR A 308 4.87 -13.83 -20.48
CA TYR A 308 4.86 -12.37 -20.47
C TYR A 308 6.02 -11.78 -21.27
N ASP A 309 5.78 -10.67 -21.94
CA ASP A 309 6.79 -9.89 -22.67
C ASP A 309 7.29 -8.66 -21.89
N GLU A 310 6.79 -8.47 -20.65
CA GLU A 310 7.24 -7.44 -19.72
C GLU A 310 7.46 -8.02 -18.32
N VAL A 311 8.58 -7.65 -17.69
CA VAL A 311 8.88 -7.91 -16.27
C VAL A 311 9.00 -6.59 -15.53
N ALA A 312 8.29 -6.44 -14.41
CA ALA A 312 8.47 -5.33 -13.49
C ALA A 312 9.25 -5.81 -12.26
N LEU A 313 10.38 -5.16 -11.99
CA LEU A 313 11.10 -5.32 -10.73
C LEU A 313 10.47 -4.39 -9.70
N THR A 314 9.80 -4.96 -8.71
CA THR A 314 8.97 -4.21 -7.76
C THR A 314 9.62 -4.04 -6.40
N SER A 315 9.57 -2.82 -5.87
CA SER A 315 9.92 -2.42 -4.52
C SER A 315 9.52 -0.97 -4.29
N LEU A 316 9.77 -0.42 -3.11
CA LEU A 316 9.54 1.01 -2.83
C LEU A 316 10.61 1.93 -3.45
N SER A 317 11.77 1.38 -3.87
CA SER A 317 12.86 2.15 -4.47
C SER A 317 13.79 1.24 -5.29
N THR A 318 13.30 0.71 -6.39
CA THR A 318 13.93 -0.39 -7.13
C THR A 318 15.38 -0.10 -7.58
N ALA A 319 15.70 1.15 -7.89
CA ALA A 319 17.06 1.52 -8.24
C ALA A 319 18.06 1.45 -7.06
N ASP A 320 17.59 1.33 -5.83
CA ASP A 320 18.42 1.13 -4.64
C ASP A 320 18.77 -0.35 -4.38
N PHE A 321 18.22 -1.28 -5.18
CA PHE A 321 18.53 -2.70 -5.05
C PHE A 321 20.00 -2.98 -5.36
N SER A 322 20.68 -3.70 -4.46
CA SER A 322 22.08 -4.08 -4.62
C SER A 322 22.25 -5.00 -5.84
N GLY A 323 23.02 -4.57 -6.83
CA GLY A 323 23.24 -5.35 -8.04
C GLY A 323 22.17 -5.24 -9.12
N ILE A 324 21.30 -4.23 -9.05
CA ILE A 324 20.22 -3.99 -10.03
C ILE A 324 20.73 -4.01 -11.49
N THR A 325 21.86 -3.34 -11.77
CA THR A 325 22.45 -3.28 -13.10
C THR A 325 22.84 -4.67 -13.62
N ASN A 326 23.42 -5.52 -12.74
CA ASN A 326 23.81 -6.88 -13.12
C ASN A 326 22.58 -7.75 -13.39
N VAL A 327 21.53 -7.66 -12.54
CA VAL A 327 20.27 -8.40 -12.75
C VAL A 327 19.64 -8.02 -14.09
N ILE A 328 19.58 -6.72 -14.41
CA ILE A 328 19.04 -6.24 -15.70
C ILE A 328 19.90 -6.77 -16.85
N ALA A 329 21.22 -6.60 -16.78
CA ALA A 329 22.13 -7.03 -17.85
C ALA A 329 22.10 -8.53 -18.09
N ASP A 330 22.11 -9.33 -17.02
CA ASP A 330 22.07 -10.80 -17.10
C ASP A 330 20.73 -11.27 -17.67
N THR A 331 19.61 -10.68 -17.23
CA THR A 331 18.27 -10.99 -17.76
C THR A 331 18.18 -10.67 -19.24
N MET A 332 18.68 -9.51 -19.69
CA MET A 332 18.65 -9.11 -21.10
C MET A 332 19.58 -9.94 -21.99
N ASN A 333 20.58 -10.60 -21.40
CA ASN A 333 21.49 -11.50 -22.12
C ASN A 333 21.00 -12.96 -22.11
N ASP A 334 20.01 -13.31 -21.32
CA ASP A 334 19.41 -14.63 -21.31
C ASP A 334 18.61 -14.86 -22.61
N PRO A 335 18.89 -15.93 -23.37
CA PRO A 335 18.15 -16.22 -24.62
C PRO A 335 16.62 -16.35 -24.43
N MET A 336 16.16 -16.78 -23.26
CA MET A 336 14.73 -16.90 -22.95
C MET A 336 14.07 -15.54 -22.70
N CYS A 337 14.85 -14.55 -22.27
CA CYS A 337 14.37 -13.21 -21.92
C CYS A 337 14.76 -12.14 -22.95
N SER A 338 15.36 -12.53 -24.09
CA SER A 338 15.91 -11.59 -25.09
C SER A 338 14.88 -10.60 -25.67
N ASP A 339 13.63 -10.98 -25.73
CA ASP A 339 12.51 -10.17 -26.25
C ASP A 339 11.66 -9.54 -25.14
N VAL A 340 12.02 -9.79 -23.86
CA VAL A 340 11.31 -9.28 -22.69
C VAL A 340 11.75 -7.85 -22.37
N SER A 341 10.78 -6.98 -22.10
CA SER A 341 11.07 -5.64 -21.61
C SER A 341 11.14 -5.61 -20.08
N ILE A 342 12.10 -4.86 -19.51
CA ILE A 342 12.21 -4.67 -18.06
C ILE A 342 11.65 -3.30 -17.70
N SER A 343 10.77 -3.28 -16.71
CA SER A 343 10.15 -2.08 -16.15
C SER A 343 10.60 -1.88 -14.70
N LEU A 344 10.93 -0.65 -14.35
CA LEU A 344 11.28 -0.22 -13.00
C LEU A 344 10.25 0.81 -12.53
N PRO A 345 9.12 0.40 -11.94
CA PRO A 345 8.02 1.31 -11.64
C PRO A 345 8.36 2.34 -10.55
N SER A 346 9.29 2.03 -9.65
CA SER A 346 9.70 2.90 -8.53
C SER A 346 11.11 3.42 -8.73
N LEU A 347 11.32 4.19 -9.81
CA LEU A 347 12.63 4.81 -10.08
C LEU A 347 12.82 6.07 -9.25
N ARG A 348 13.89 6.08 -8.47
CA ARG A 348 14.41 7.31 -7.90
C ARG A 348 15.30 8.03 -8.90
N VAL A 349 15.20 9.34 -8.89
CA VAL A 349 15.92 10.24 -9.80
C VAL A 349 17.44 10.15 -9.60
N ASP A 350 17.87 10.15 -8.34
CA ASP A 350 19.28 10.13 -7.92
C ASP A 350 19.99 8.79 -8.18
N ALA A 351 19.23 7.71 -8.40
CA ALA A 351 19.76 6.39 -8.72
C ALA A 351 19.64 6.02 -10.22
N PHE A 352 19.04 6.88 -11.06
CA PHE A 352 18.85 6.62 -12.48
C PHE A 352 20.02 7.17 -13.31
N GLY A 353 21.01 6.30 -13.61
CA GLY A 353 22.17 6.64 -14.42
C GLY A 353 22.01 6.29 -15.91
N VAL A 354 23.00 6.71 -16.70
CA VAL A 354 23.08 6.42 -18.16
C VAL A 354 23.13 4.91 -18.39
N ASP A 355 23.79 4.14 -17.51
CA ASP A 355 23.95 2.70 -17.63
C ASP A 355 22.61 1.97 -17.55
N ILE A 356 21.79 2.30 -16.52
CA ILE A 356 20.43 1.75 -16.38
C ILE A 356 19.56 2.17 -17.57
N ALA A 357 19.65 3.43 -18.01
CA ALA A 357 18.90 3.92 -19.17
C ALA A 357 19.29 3.16 -20.46
N ALA A 358 20.57 2.88 -20.64
CA ALA A 358 21.07 2.17 -21.81
C ALA A 358 20.60 0.70 -21.84
N GLU A 359 20.65 0.00 -20.69
CA GLU A 359 20.17 -1.38 -20.59
C GLU A 359 18.65 -1.46 -20.84
N LEU A 360 17.85 -0.59 -20.21
CA LEU A 360 16.40 -0.54 -20.41
C LEU A 360 16.00 -0.20 -21.87
N GLN A 361 16.89 0.47 -22.62
CA GLN A 361 16.64 0.81 -24.03
C GLN A 361 16.76 -0.40 -24.96
N ARG A 362 17.47 -1.47 -24.56
CA ARG A 362 17.65 -2.68 -25.38
C ARG A 362 16.33 -3.41 -25.63
N GLY A 363 15.39 -3.30 -24.69
CA GLY A 363 14.04 -3.83 -24.83
C GLY A 363 13.02 -2.84 -25.41
N ARG A 364 11.72 -3.17 -25.29
CA ARG A 364 10.61 -2.29 -25.63
C ARG A 364 10.55 -1.13 -24.63
N ARG A 365 10.45 0.12 -25.12
CA ARG A 365 10.44 1.31 -24.27
C ARG A 365 9.18 1.37 -23.42
N THR A 366 9.36 1.33 -22.10
CA THR A 366 8.33 1.59 -21.11
C THR A 366 8.20 3.09 -20.83
N GLY A 367 7.11 3.52 -20.18
CA GLY A 367 6.95 4.89 -19.73
C GLY A 367 7.97 5.23 -18.63
N LEU A 368 8.53 6.44 -18.67
CA LEU A 368 9.47 6.90 -17.67
C LEU A 368 8.78 7.83 -16.67
N THR A 369 8.80 7.44 -15.40
CA THR A 369 8.15 8.17 -14.31
C THR A 369 9.14 8.47 -13.20
N PHE A 370 9.17 9.74 -12.75
CA PHE A 370 9.94 10.18 -11.60
C PHE A 370 9.02 10.85 -10.58
N ALA A 371 9.38 10.77 -9.31
CA ALA A 371 8.61 11.32 -8.20
C ALA A 371 9.45 12.30 -7.37
N PRO A 372 9.62 13.56 -7.81
CA PRO A 372 10.27 14.61 -7.00
C PRO A 372 9.43 14.98 -5.78
N GLU A 373 8.12 14.76 -5.84
CA GLU A 373 7.07 15.00 -4.83
C GLU A 373 6.82 16.49 -4.53
N ALA A 374 7.83 17.36 -4.58
CA ALA A 374 7.68 18.80 -4.30
C ALA A 374 8.45 19.67 -5.30
N GLY A 375 7.92 20.88 -5.54
CA GLY A 375 8.40 21.80 -6.56
C GLY A 375 9.73 22.48 -6.23
N THR A 376 10.02 22.74 -4.95
CA THR A 376 11.20 23.46 -4.49
C THR A 376 12.13 22.60 -3.65
N TRP A 377 13.41 22.94 -3.59
CA TRP A 377 14.38 22.28 -2.73
C TRP A 377 13.95 22.35 -1.25
N ARG A 378 13.50 23.52 -0.79
CA ARG A 378 12.97 23.70 0.56
C ARG A 378 11.91 22.65 0.90
N MET A 379 10.90 22.51 0.05
CA MET A 379 9.84 21.52 0.29
C MET A 379 10.35 20.09 0.22
N ARG A 380 11.33 19.79 -0.64
CA ARG A 380 11.95 18.46 -0.66
C ARG A 380 12.74 18.16 0.62
N GLN A 381 13.30 19.18 1.29
CA GLN A 381 13.88 19.03 2.63
C GLN A 381 12.79 18.78 3.70
N VAL A 382 11.70 19.55 3.70
CA VAL A 382 10.56 19.36 4.61
C VAL A 382 10.03 17.93 4.55
N ILE A 383 9.84 17.39 3.36
CA ILE A 383 9.31 16.02 3.17
C ILE A 383 10.39 14.93 3.23
N ASN A 384 11.63 15.29 3.49
CA ASN A 384 12.80 14.40 3.45
C ASN A 384 12.95 13.61 2.13
N LYS A 385 12.70 14.26 1.01
CA LYS A 385 12.95 13.73 -0.33
C LYS A 385 14.11 14.48 -0.97
N LEU A 386 15.33 14.16 -0.54
CA LEU A 386 16.55 14.93 -0.83
C LEU A 386 17.03 14.74 -2.28
N ILE A 387 16.16 14.99 -3.25
CA ILE A 387 16.45 14.98 -4.69
C ILE A 387 16.78 16.41 -5.10
N ARG A 388 17.99 16.61 -5.61
CA ARG A 388 18.40 17.92 -6.16
C ARG A 388 17.85 18.11 -7.56
N GLU A 389 17.76 19.36 -8.00
CA GLU A 389 17.25 19.67 -9.34
C GLU A 389 18.20 19.14 -10.42
N GLU A 390 19.50 19.18 -10.16
CA GLU A 390 20.54 18.67 -11.05
C GLU A 390 20.38 17.16 -11.28
N ASP A 391 20.02 16.40 -10.24
CA ASP A 391 19.77 14.95 -10.34
C ASP A 391 18.60 14.68 -11.30
N LEU A 392 17.49 15.43 -11.12
CA LEU A 392 16.33 15.30 -12.00
C LEU A 392 16.65 15.69 -13.45
N TYR A 393 17.38 16.79 -13.64
CA TYR A 393 17.76 17.22 -14.98
C TYR A 393 18.73 16.23 -15.63
N GLY A 394 19.66 15.65 -14.86
CA GLY A 394 20.57 14.60 -15.31
C GLY A 394 19.83 13.33 -15.73
N ALA A 395 18.85 12.88 -14.94
CA ALA A 395 18.02 11.74 -15.27
C ALA A 395 17.20 11.97 -16.55
N ILE A 396 16.61 13.16 -16.70
CA ILE A 396 15.87 13.54 -17.92
C ILE A 396 16.83 13.62 -19.13
N ASP A 397 18.01 14.19 -18.97
CA ASP A 397 19.02 14.29 -20.04
C ASP A 397 19.45 12.90 -20.51
N SER A 398 19.78 12.02 -19.56
CA SER A 398 20.13 10.61 -19.81
C SER A 398 19.03 9.87 -20.56
N ALA A 399 17.79 9.97 -20.09
CA ALA A 399 16.66 9.31 -20.72
C ALA A 399 16.40 9.81 -22.15
N PHE A 400 16.33 11.13 -22.35
CA PHE A 400 16.00 11.70 -23.66
C PHE A 400 17.15 11.53 -24.66
N SER A 401 18.41 11.48 -24.21
CA SER A 401 19.55 11.12 -25.05
C SER A 401 19.44 9.71 -25.62
N GLN A 402 18.83 8.81 -24.83
CA GLN A 402 18.53 7.44 -25.23
C GLN A 402 17.21 7.30 -25.99
N GLY A 403 16.56 8.41 -26.37
CA GLY A 403 15.42 8.46 -27.29
C GLY A 403 14.04 8.45 -26.65
N TRP A 404 13.90 8.56 -25.30
CA TRP A 404 12.61 8.90 -24.72
C TRP A 404 12.14 10.27 -25.22
N ARG A 405 10.82 10.44 -25.30
CA ARG A 405 10.20 11.70 -25.74
C ARG A 405 9.21 12.25 -24.72
N ARG A 406 8.86 11.43 -23.72
CA ARG A 406 7.89 11.77 -22.69
C ARG A 406 8.39 11.29 -21.34
N SER A 407 8.17 12.10 -20.30
CA SER A 407 8.36 11.71 -18.91
C SER A 407 7.15 12.13 -18.09
N LYS A 408 6.85 11.42 -17.01
CA LYS A 408 5.83 11.75 -16.04
C LYS A 408 6.50 12.11 -14.72
N LEU A 409 6.06 13.21 -14.11
CA LEU A 409 6.54 13.66 -12.81
C LEU A 409 5.36 13.65 -11.83
N TYR A 410 5.55 12.98 -10.67
CA TYR A 410 4.59 12.99 -9.58
C TYR A 410 4.94 14.04 -8.54
N PHE A 411 3.91 14.72 -8.06
CA PHE A 411 3.98 15.70 -7.00
C PHE A 411 2.81 15.56 -6.04
N LEU A 412 3.02 16.07 -4.82
CA LEU A 412 2.00 16.25 -3.80
C LEU A 412 1.75 17.75 -3.60
N THR A 413 0.52 18.11 -3.23
CA THR A 413 0.14 19.45 -2.78
C THR A 413 -0.65 19.37 -1.49
N GLY A 414 -0.62 20.42 -0.67
CA GLY A 414 -1.18 20.42 0.68
C GLY A 414 -0.19 19.91 1.73
N LEU A 415 1.09 19.84 1.40
CA LEU A 415 2.17 19.45 2.29
C LEU A 415 2.35 20.43 3.47
N PRO A 416 2.87 19.98 4.63
CA PRO A 416 3.22 20.87 5.73
C PRO A 416 4.10 22.02 5.28
N THR A 417 3.81 23.24 5.70
CA THR A 417 4.53 24.49 5.39
C THR A 417 4.56 24.90 3.91
N GLU A 418 3.84 24.22 3.02
CA GLU A 418 3.81 24.53 1.59
C GLU A 418 3.21 25.90 1.32
N THR A 419 3.93 26.73 0.57
CA THR A 419 3.51 28.06 0.09
C THR A 419 3.17 28.03 -1.40
N ASP A 420 2.56 29.11 -1.91
CA ASP A 420 2.27 29.25 -3.35
C ASP A 420 3.52 29.25 -4.21
N VAL A 421 4.66 29.70 -3.65
CA VAL A 421 5.96 29.62 -4.34
C VAL A 421 6.36 28.18 -4.56
N ASP A 422 6.12 27.30 -3.58
CA ASP A 422 6.44 25.89 -3.67
C ASP A 422 5.54 25.18 -4.69
N THR A 423 4.25 25.50 -4.65
CA THR A 423 3.26 24.98 -5.61
C THR A 423 3.60 25.42 -7.05
N ALA A 424 3.94 26.69 -7.27
CA ALA A 424 4.37 27.21 -8.57
C ALA A 424 5.70 26.60 -9.04
N GLY A 425 6.59 26.30 -8.10
CA GLY A 425 7.89 25.64 -8.33
C GLY A 425 7.76 24.29 -9.05
N ILE A 426 6.64 23.57 -8.87
CA ILE A 426 6.32 22.33 -9.60
C ILE A 426 6.43 22.54 -11.12
N PHE A 427 5.85 23.65 -11.60
CA PHE A 427 5.83 23.94 -13.04
C PHE A 427 7.15 24.55 -13.53
N GLU A 428 7.90 25.22 -12.67
CA GLU A 428 9.24 25.68 -13.00
C GLU A 428 10.16 24.48 -13.22
N LEU A 429 10.14 23.50 -12.32
CA LEU A 429 10.88 22.26 -12.42
C LEU A 429 10.51 21.49 -13.70
N ALA A 430 9.21 21.34 -13.98
CA ALA A 430 8.72 20.66 -15.19
C ALA A 430 9.13 21.39 -16.48
N ARG A 431 9.06 22.73 -16.52
CA ARG A 431 9.52 23.53 -17.67
C ARG A 431 11.01 23.34 -17.94
N ASN A 432 11.82 23.24 -16.89
CA ASN A 432 13.25 23.00 -17.02
C ASN A 432 13.53 21.59 -17.53
N CYS A 433 12.80 20.57 -17.06
CA CYS A 433 12.86 19.22 -17.63
C CYS A 433 12.50 19.20 -19.14
N VAL A 434 11.46 19.93 -19.56
CA VAL A 434 11.14 20.09 -20.99
C VAL A 434 12.28 20.75 -21.76
N LYS A 435 12.94 21.79 -21.20
CA LYS A 435 14.09 22.45 -21.85
C LYS A 435 15.26 21.47 -22.03
N VAL A 436 15.55 20.66 -21.02
CA VAL A 436 16.58 19.61 -21.08
C VAL A 436 16.23 18.60 -22.19
N GLY A 437 15.03 18.04 -22.16
CA GLY A 437 14.58 17.08 -23.18
C GLY A 437 14.60 17.62 -24.61
N LYS A 438 14.35 18.93 -24.79
CA LYS A 438 14.40 19.59 -26.11
C LYS A 438 15.80 19.69 -26.70
N LYS A 439 16.86 19.45 -25.94
CA LYS A 439 18.22 19.32 -26.50
C LYS A 439 18.34 18.08 -27.38
N HIS A 440 17.52 17.04 -27.13
CA HIS A 440 17.56 15.76 -27.82
C HIS A 440 16.40 15.58 -28.80
N THR A 441 15.23 16.12 -28.50
CA THR A 441 14.04 15.99 -29.36
C THR A 441 13.12 17.21 -29.26
N SER A 442 12.70 17.73 -30.42
CA SER A 442 11.78 18.90 -30.47
C SER A 442 10.40 18.59 -29.88
N GLY A 443 10.00 17.31 -29.86
CA GLY A 443 8.74 16.82 -29.33
C GLY A 443 8.77 16.46 -27.83
N ALA A 444 9.78 16.90 -27.08
CA ALA A 444 9.88 16.63 -25.65
C ALA A 444 8.67 17.15 -24.86
N THR A 445 8.04 16.28 -24.07
CA THR A 445 6.91 16.63 -23.20
C THR A 445 7.07 16.03 -21.82
N VAL A 446 6.55 16.73 -20.81
CA VAL A 446 6.49 16.28 -19.42
C VAL A 446 5.04 16.32 -18.95
N THR A 447 4.57 15.23 -18.35
CA THR A 447 3.28 15.21 -17.67
C THR A 447 3.51 15.42 -16.17
N VAL A 448 2.94 16.46 -15.61
CA VAL A 448 2.86 16.73 -14.16
C VAL A 448 1.59 16.10 -13.65
N SER A 449 1.69 15.22 -12.66
CA SER A 449 0.56 14.61 -11.95
C SER A 449 0.65 15.01 -10.48
N VAL A 450 -0.38 15.69 -9.98
CA VAL A 450 -0.42 16.21 -8.60
C VAL A 450 -1.50 15.46 -7.82
N GLY A 451 -1.09 14.85 -6.69
CA GLY A 451 -1.99 14.27 -5.71
C GLY A 451 -2.19 15.20 -4.52
N GLY A 452 -3.34 15.11 -3.85
CA GLY A 452 -3.55 15.73 -2.55
C GLY A 452 -2.81 14.98 -1.45
N PHE A 453 -2.17 15.70 -0.54
CA PHE A 453 -1.50 15.08 0.60
C PHE A 453 -2.53 14.68 1.68
N VAL A 454 -2.40 13.45 2.18
CA VAL A 454 -3.15 12.91 3.30
C VAL A 454 -2.18 12.50 4.40
N PRO A 455 -2.30 13.03 5.62
CA PRO A 455 -1.51 12.55 6.75
C PRO A 455 -1.87 11.11 7.12
N LYS A 456 -0.89 10.21 7.07
CA LYS A 456 -1.08 8.78 7.33
C LYS A 456 -0.56 8.36 8.71
N PRO A 457 -1.15 7.32 9.33
CA PRO A 457 -0.64 6.70 10.55
C PRO A 457 0.82 6.27 10.44
N PHE A 458 1.53 6.30 11.55
CA PHE A 458 2.95 5.92 11.66
C PHE A 458 3.90 6.68 10.72
N THR A 459 3.54 7.91 10.35
CA THR A 459 4.42 8.83 9.63
C THR A 459 4.77 10.05 10.49
N PRO A 460 5.91 10.71 10.27
CA PRO A 460 6.20 11.99 10.92
C PRO A 460 5.08 13.02 10.73
N PHE A 461 4.33 12.95 9.65
CA PHE A 461 3.25 13.91 9.36
C PHE A 461 1.89 13.54 9.96
N GLN A 462 1.78 12.48 10.78
CA GLN A 462 0.52 12.07 11.42
C GLN A 462 -0.08 13.15 12.34
N TRP A 463 0.71 14.10 12.83
CA TRP A 463 0.24 15.23 13.65
C TRP A 463 -0.29 16.41 12.83
N PHE A 464 0.04 16.47 11.54
CA PHE A 464 -0.38 17.55 10.67
C PHE A 464 -1.87 17.46 10.34
N GLY A 465 -2.59 18.59 10.35
CA GLY A 465 -3.96 18.70 9.84
C GLY A 465 -3.94 18.81 8.32
N GLN A 466 -4.76 18.02 7.65
CA GLN A 466 -4.91 18.08 6.20
C GLN A 466 -5.40 19.46 5.76
N ASN A 467 -5.02 19.93 4.58
CA ASN A 467 -5.57 21.16 4.03
C ASN A 467 -7.06 21.00 3.75
N THR A 468 -7.83 22.08 3.95
CA THR A 468 -9.25 22.09 3.59
C THR A 468 -9.44 21.92 2.09
N MET A 469 -10.63 21.46 1.67
CA MET A 469 -10.95 21.36 0.24
C MET A 469 -10.85 22.71 -0.47
N GLU A 470 -11.21 23.81 0.20
CA GLU A 470 -11.10 25.16 -0.35
C GLU A 470 -9.63 25.50 -0.65
N GLU A 471 -8.72 25.24 0.31
CA GLU A 471 -7.29 25.47 0.15
C GLU A 471 -6.70 24.56 -0.93
N MET A 472 -7.10 23.29 -0.99
CA MET A 472 -6.66 22.37 -2.05
C MET A 472 -7.10 22.85 -3.44
N ARG A 473 -8.35 23.27 -3.58
CA ARG A 473 -8.87 23.86 -4.84
C ARG A 473 -8.13 25.14 -5.22
N ARG A 474 -7.78 25.97 -4.23
CA ARG A 474 -7.00 27.18 -4.44
C ARG A 474 -5.60 26.86 -4.98
N LYS A 475 -4.90 25.88 -4.37
CA LYS A 475 -3.58 25.43 -4.83
C LYS A 475 -3.63 24.82 -6.24
N ILE A 476 -4.65 24.02 -6.55
CA ILE A 476 -4.88 23.55 -7.93
C ILE A 476 -5.08 24.72 -8.89
N GLY A 477 -5.75 25.80 -8.45
CA GLY A 477 -5.87 27.04 -9.20
C GLY A 477 -4.50 27.65 -9.56
N VAL A 478 -3.55 27.70 -8.61
CA VAL A 478 -2.17 28.14 -8.85
C VAL A 478 -1.51 27.23 -9.90
N CYS A 479 -1.66 25.91 -9.77
CA CYS A 479 -1.16 24.95 -10.75
C CYS A 479 -1.71 25.20 -12.16
N LEU A 480 -3.00 25.45 -12.28
CA LEU A 480 -3.65 25.72 -13.57
C LEU A 480 -3.11 27.02 -14.23
N GLU A 481 -2.87 28.06 -13.45
CA GLU A 481 -2.27 29.30 -13.95
C GLU A 481 -0.85 29.10 -14.46
N GLU A 482 -0.03 28.37 -13.71
CA GLU A 482 1.35 28.06 -14.11
C GLU A 482 1.40 27.12 -15.33
N ASN A 483 0.49 26.15 -15.42
CA ASN A 483 0.40 25.26 -16.58
C ASN A 483 0.11 26.02 -17.88
N ARG A 484 -0.75 27.03 -17.85
CA ARG A 484 -1.05 27.89 -19.03
C ARG A 484 0.20 28.56 -19.60
N LYS A 485 1.22 28.83 -18.76
CA LYS A 485 2.50 29.42 -19.14
C LYS A 485 3.54 28.39 -19.59
N SER A 486 3.23 27.07 -19.50
CA SER A 486 4.19 25.97 -19.58
C SER A 486 4.04 25.15 -20.85
N LYS A 487 4.68 25.59 -21.96
CA LYS A 487 4.68 24.83 -23.23
C LYS A 487 5.41 23.48 -23.08
N GLY A 488 4.73 22.38 -23.48
CA GLY A 488 5.26 21.03 -23.42
C GLY A 488 5.03 20.34 -22.07
N VAL A 489 4.33 21.01 -21.14
CA VAL A 489 3.86 20.43 -19.89
C VAL A 489 2.38 20.10 -20.00
N GLN A 490 2.00 18.88 -19.62
CA GLN A 490 0.61 18.44 -19.44
C GLN A 490 0.34 18.34 -17.94
N PHE A 491 -0.84 18.77 -17.49
CA PHE A 491 -1.22 18.76 -16.08
C PHE A 491 -2.39 17.83 -15.83
N LYS A 492 -2.24 16.98 -14.81
CA LYS A 492 -3.28 16.11 -14.25
C LYS A 492 -3.27 16.27 -12.74
N TRP A 493 -4.43 16.14 -12.09
CA TRP A 493 -4.56 16.17 -10.63
C TRP A 493 -5.62 15.19 -10.16
N HIS A 494 -5.52 14.81 -8.89
CA HIS A 494 -6.52 14.01 -8.20
C HIS A 494 -7.58 14.90 -7.58
N ASP A 495 -8.79 14.38 -7.46
CA ASP A 495 -9.92 15.13 -6.92
C ASP A 495 -9.72 15.40 -5.42
N PRO A 496 -9.83 16.65 -4.96
CA PRO A 496 -9.81 17.00 -3.54
C PRO A 496 -10.90 16.32 -2.69
N GLU A 497 -12.00 15.94 -3.30
CA GLU A 497 -13.10 15.25 -2.62
C GLU A 497 -12.68 13.85 -2.16
N ALA A 498 -12.04 13.07 -3.04
CA ALA A 498 -11.46 11.78 -2.68
C ALA A 498 -10.40 11.92 -1.57
N THR A 499 -9.57 12.98 -1.66
CA THR A 499 -8.53 13.28 -0.66
C THR A 499 -9.13 13.57 0.73
N LEU A 500 -10.27 14.26 0.80
CA LEU A 500 -10.96 14.53 2.06
C LEU A 500 -11.50 13.23 2.69
N ILE A 501 -12.16 12.39 1.90
CA ILE A 501 -12.75 11.14 2.38
C ILE A 501 -11.64 10.17 2.84
N GLU A 502 -10.56 10.07 2.07
CA GLU A 502 -9.38 9.31 2.46
C GLU A 502 -8.80 9.80 3.80
N GLY A 503 -8.72 11.12 3.99
CA GLY A 503 -8.26 11.73 5.24
C GLY A 503 -9.15 11.39 6.44
N LEU A 504 -10.47 11.38 6.26
CA LEU A 504 -11.42 10.98 7.31
C LEU A 504 -11.18 9.53 7.74
N MET A 505 -11.06 8.61 6.79
CA MET A 505 -10.88 7.18 7.09
C MET A 505 -9.47 6.89 7.63
N SER A 506 -8.42 7.51 7.07
CA SER A 506 -7.04 7.31 7.54
C SER A 506 -6.80 7.80 8.97
N ARG A 507 -7.52 8.84 9.41
CA ARG A 507 -7.31 9.53 10.69
C ARG A 507 -8.42 9.28 11.70
N GLY A 508 -9.51 8.64 11.27
CA GLY A 508 -10.69 8.36 12.06
C GLY A 508 -10.48 7.32 13.15
N ASP A 509 -11.37 7.31 14.12
CA ASP A 509 -11.49 6.25 15.11
C ASP A 509 -12.76 5.42 14.86
N ARG A 510 -13.11 4.51 15.78
CA ARG A 510 -14.25 3.58 15.63
C ARG A 510 -15.58 4.27 15.39
N ARG A 511 -15.74 5.53 15.82
CA ARG A 511 -16.96 6.34 15.59
C ARG A 511 -17.19 6.72 14.12
N VAL A 512 -16.19 6.57 13.25
CA VAL A 512 -16.34 6.74 11.80
C VAL A 512 -17.01 5.52 11.15
N GLY A 513 -16.99 4.36 11.80
CA GLY A 513 -17.61 3.13 11.28
C GLY A 513 -19.06 3.29 10.85
N PRO A 514 -19.96 3.84 11.69
CA PRO A 514 -21.34 4.11 11.33
C PRO A 514 -21.51 5.00 10.08
N VAL A 515 -20.59 5.95 9.84
CA VAL A 515 -20.58 6.78 8.63
C VAL A 515 -20.31 5.93 7.39
N ILE A 516 -19.30 5.06 7.45
CA ILE A 516 -18.95 4.15 6.34
C ILE A 516 -20.12 3.22 6.04
N GLU A 517 -20.76 2.66 7.08
CA GLU A 517 -21.92 1.79 6.93
C GLU A 517 -23.12 2.54 6.30
N GLU A 518 -23.39 3.76 6.70
CA GLU A 518 -24.49 4.54 6.14
C GLU A 518 -24.24 4.91 4.68
N VAL A 519 -23.01 5.31 4.34
CA VAL A 519 -22.61 5.56 2.94
C VAL A 519 -22.84 4.32 2.09
N TRP A 520 -22.39 3.15 2.56
CA TRP A 520 -22.60 1.88 1.87
C TRP A 520 -24.10 1.54 1.74
N ARG A 521 -24.89 1.63 2.81
CA ARG A 521 -26.34 1.35 2.78
C ARG A 521 -27.10 2.26 1.82
N ASN A 522 -26.61 3.46 1.61
CA ASN A 522 -27.15 4.42 0.64
C ASN A 522 -26.56 4.24 -0.77
N GLY A 523 -25.95 3.08 -1.07
CA GLY A 523 -25.44 2.72 -2.39
C GLY A 523 -24.07 3.30 -2.74
N GLY A 524 -23.27 3.72 -1.73
CA GLY A 524 -21.92 4.24 -1.94
C GLY A 524 -20.90 3.12 -2.03
N THR A 525 -20.82 2.45 -3.17
CA THR A 525 -19.75 1.49 -3.51
C THR A 525 -18.77 2.11 -4.52
N PHE A 526 -17.57 1.53 -4.66
CA PHE A 526 -16.53 1.99 -5.61
C PHE A 526 -16.16 3.47 -5.46
N GLN A 527 -16.02 3.93 -4.22
CA GLN A 527 -15.75 5.35 -3.93
C GLN A 527 -14.36 5.83 -4.38
N GLU A 528 -13.44 4.93 -4.73
CA GLU A 528 -12.16 5.19 -5.38
C GLU A 528 -12.28 5.53 -6.87
N TRP A 529 -13.44 5.23 -7.49
CA TRP A 529 -13.74 5.54 -8.88
C TRP A 529 -14.48 6.88 -8.97
N SER A 530 -13.94 7.84 -9.72
CA SER A 530 -14.46 9.22 -9.78
C SER A 530 -15.92 9.33 -10.22
N GLU A 531 -16.41 8.38 -11.03
CA GLU A 531 -17.81 8.31 -11.45
C GLU A 531 -18.78 7.82 -10.36
N HIS A 532 -18.25 7.21 -9.30
CA HIS A 532 -19.05 6.69 -8.19
C HIS A 532 -18.88 7.50 -6.90
N LEU A 533 -17.84 8.34 -6.84
CA LEU A 533 -17.59 9.21 -5.70
C LEU A 533 -18.71 10.24 -5.55
N ASP A 534 -19.34 10.25 -4.38
CA ASP A 534 -20.41 11.20 -4.02
C ASP A 534 -20.10 11.83 -2.67
N LEU A 535 -19.44 12.98 -2.68
CA LEU A 535 -19.06 13.71 -1.48
C LEU A 535 -20.27 14.05 -0.61
N GLN A 536 -21.42 14.44 -1.22
CA GLN A 536 -22.57 14.85 -0.44
C GLN A 536 -23.10 13.72 0.42
N ARG A 537 -23.09 12.48 -0.09
CA ARG A 537 -23.45 11.27 0.68
C ARG A 537 -22.58 11.11 1.93
N TRP A 538 -21.26 11.35 1.82
CA TRP A 538 -20.35 11.31 2.96
C TRP A 538 -20.62 12.43 3.97
N LEU A 539 -20.86 13.66 3.50
CA LEU A 539 -21.17 14.78 4.37
C LEU A 539 -22.49 14.59 5.13
N ASP A 540 -23.50 14.06 4.47
CA ASP A 540 -24.81 13.75 5.08
C ASP A 540 -24.66 12.66 6.14
N ALA A 541 -23.90 11.60 5.86
CA ALA A 541 -23.62 10.54 6.81
C ALA A 541 -22.79 11.05 8.01
N CYS A 542 -21.78 11.90 7.79
CA CYS A 542 -21.04 12.54 8.88
C CYS A 542 -21.97 13.36 9.79
N ALA A 543 -22.87 14.13 9.19
CA ALA A 543 -23.84 14.92 9.95
C ALA A 543 -24.85 14.05 10.73
N ALA A 544 -25.29 12.93 10.15
CA ALA A 544 -26.21 12.00 10.80
C ALA A 544 -25.59 11.30 12.02
N HIS A 545 -24.28 11.07 12.01
CA HIS A 545 -23.55 10.39 13.08
C HIS A 545 -22.68 11.32 13.96
N ASP A 546 -22.88 12.65 13.86
CA ASP A 546 -22.14 13.67 14.63
C ASP A 546 -20.62 13.57 14.46
N VAL A 547 -20.15 13.18 13.27
CA VAL A 547 -18.73 13.09 12.94
C VAL A 547 -18.25 14.43 12.40
N ASP A 548 -17.33 15.05 13.14
CA ASP A 548 -16.80 16.39 12.87
C ASP A 548 -15.51 16.32 12.05
N LEU A 549 -15.57 16.79 10.80
CA LEU A 549 -14.42 16.83 9.89
C LEU A 549 -13.29 17.73 10.42
N GLU A 550 -13.62 18.82 11.14
CA GLU A 550 -12.61 19.67 11.77
C GLU A 550 -11.82 18.88 12.81
N TRP A 551 -12.49 18.05 13.60
CA TRP A 551 -11.84 17.21 14.61
C TRP A 551 -10.94 16.15 13.99
N TYR A 552 -11.43 15.41 13.01
CA TYR A 552 -10.71 14.24 12.47
C TYR A 552 -9.66 14.61 11.41
N VAL A 553 -9.98 15.57 10.52
CA VAL A 553 -9.20 15.79 9.28
C VAL A 553 -8.35 17.06 9.36
N TYR A 554 -8.95 18.20 9.73
CA TYR A 554 -8.33 19.50 9.47
C TYR A 554 -7.45 20.02 10.59
N ARG A 555 -7.72 19.67 11.84
CA ARG A 555 -6.91 20.17 12.95
C ARG A 555 -5.54 19.51 13.02
N HIS A 556 -4.55 20.27 13.50
CA HIS A 556 -3.29 19.72 13.97
C HIS A 556 -3.51 18.98 15.28
N ARG A 557 -2.76 17.89 15.48
CA ARG A 557 -2.75 17.11 16.72
C ARG A 557 -1.54 17.48 17.56
N THR A 558 -1.61 17.30 18.87
CA THR A 558 -0.51 17.59 19.80
C THR A 558 0.36 16.36 20.03
N GLU A 559 1.56 16.58 20.59
CA GLU A 559 2.51 15.50 20.91
C GLU A 559 1.90 14.43 21.81
N ASP A 560 1.20 14.88 22.86
CA ASP A 560 0.64 14.02 23.91
C ASP A 560 -0.70 13.37 23.52
N GLU A 561 -1.21 13.65 22.32
CA GLU A 561 -2.49 13.10 21.89
C GLU A 561 -2.38 11.60 21.62
N VAL A 562 -3.35 10.85 22.15
CA VAL A 562 -3.51 9.43 21.85
C VAL A 562 -4.19 9.28 20.50
N PHE A 563 -3.55 8.54 19.60
CA PHE A 563 -4.08 8.25 18.29
C PHE A 563 -4.90 6.97 18.25
N PRO A 564 -5.86 6.84 17.32
CA PRO A 564 -6.64 5.62 17.16
C PRO A 564 -5.79 4.35 16.95
N TRP A 565 -4.56 4.49 16.49
CA TRP A 565 -3.63 3.39 16.21
C TRP A 565 -2.51 3.22 17.25
N ASP A 566 -2.52 3.94 18.39
CA ASP A 566 -1.41 3.88 19.37
C ASP A 566 -1.30 2.53 20.11
N HIS A 567 -2.36 1.72 20.11
CA HIS A 567 -2.34 0.34 20.60
C HIS A 567 -1.71 -0.66 19.60
N LEU A 568 -1.41 -0.21 18.39
CA LEU A 568 -0.69 -0.98 17.35
C LEU A 568 0.75 -0.49 17.26
N SER A 569 1.61 -1.31 16.66
CA SER A 569 3.02 -0.96 16.48
C SER A 569 3.49 -1.30 15.07
N ALA A 570 4.09 -0.31 14.43
CA ALA A 570 4.85 -0.49 13.18
C ALA A 570 6.35 -0.73 13.43
N GLY A 571 6.76 -1.00 14.68
CA GLY A 571 8.15 -1.11 15.09
C GLY A 571 8.91 0.21 15.12
N LEU A 572 8.21 1.33 15.11
CA LEU A 572 8.80 2.66 15.15
C LEU A 572 8.56 3.32 16.51
N HIS A 573 9.57 4.01 17.00
CA HIS A 573 9.42 4.83 18.19
C HIS A 573 8.59 6.09 17.88
N LYS A 574 7.57 6.38 18.70
CA LYS A 574 6.72 7.59 18.55
C LYS A 574 7.57 8.86 18.68
N ASP A 575 8.57 8.85 19.56
CA ASP A 575 9.51 9.97 19.77
C ASP A 575 10.36 10.23 18.53
N PHE A 576 10.80 9.18 17.80
CA PHE A 576 11.48 9.35 16.53
C PHE A 576 10.58 10.04 15.50
N LEU A 577 9.34 9.59 15.36
CA LEU A 577 8.39 10.20 14.43
C LEU A 577 8.10 11.66 14.78
N TRP A 578 8.01 11.97 16.09
CA TRP A 578 7.80 13.34 16.57
C TRP A 578 9.02 14.22 16.31
N GLN A 579 10.24 13.72 16.54
CA GLN A 579 11.46 14.47 16.25
C GLN A 579 11.55 14.77 14.73
N GLU A 580 11.25 13.79 13.88
CA GLU A 580 11.21 13.98 12.42
C GLU A 580 10.14 15.00 11.99
N TRP A 581 9.01 15.09 12.71
CA TRP A 581 8.02 16.14 12.49
C TRP A 581 8.59 17.53 12.81
N ARG A 582 9.30 17.66 13.92
CA ARG A 582 9.97 18.94 14.30
C ARG A 582 11.06 19.30 13.31
N ASP A 583 11.89 18.35 12.92
CA ASP A 583 12.96 18.58 11.94
C ASP A 583 12.40 18.99 10.57
N ALA A 584 11.21 18.50 10.21
CA ALA A 584 10.51 18.97 9.02
C ALA A 584 10.15 20.45 9.09
N LEU A 585 9.68 20.94 10.25
CA LEU A 585 9.36 22.36 10.44
C LEU A 585 10.60 23.26 10.39
N ASP A 586 11.76 22.72 10.81
CA ASP A 586 13.06 23.38 10.75
C ASP A 586 13.78 23.17 9.38
N GLU A 587 13.11 22.52 8.41
CA GLU A 587 13.64 22.24 7.06
C GLU A 587 14.92 21.37 7.06
N LEU A 588 15.12 20.58 8.11
CA LEU A 588 16.26 19.67 8.24
C LEU A 588 16.00 18.34 7.53
N GLY A 589 16.97 17.86 6.78
CA GLY A 589 16.92 16.56 6.13
C GLY A 589 17.54 15.45 6.98
N LEU A 590 17.04 14.21 6.83
CA LEU A 590 17.61 13.00 7.39
C LEU A 590 18.19 12.15 6.27
N GLU A 591 19.46 11.75 6.40
CA GLU A 591 20.13 10.93 5.40
C GLU A 591 19.70 9.44 5.46
N ASP A 592 20.03 8.68 4.41
CA ASP A 592 19.72 7.26 4.30
C ASP A 592 20.55 6.44 5.30
N CYS A 593 19.91 5.72 6.22
CA CYS A 593 20.56 4.94 7.28
C CYS A 593 21.38 3.75 6.78
N ARG A 594 21.38 3.41 5.49
CA ARG A 594 22.32 2.44 4.91
C ARG A 594 23.75 2.97 4.85
N TRP A 595 23.91 4.30 4.74
CA TRP A 595 25.19 4.95 4.48
C TRP A 595 25.65 5.85 5.63
N THR A 596 24.79 6.09 6.60
CA THR A 596 25.05 6.92 7.77
C THR A 596 24.89 6.10 9.06
N PRO A 597 25.40 6.57 10.20
CA PRO A 597 25.12 5.93 11.48
C PRO A 597 23.62 5.78 11.74
N CYS A 598 23.24 4.68 12.38
CA CYS A 598 21.85 4.42 12.77
C CYS A 598 21.34 5.53 13.70
N TYR A 599 20.15 6.07 13.38
CA TYR A 599 19.45 7.08 14.19
C TYR A 599 18.34 6.49 15.08
N ASP A 600 18.39 5.16 15.28
CA ASP A 600 17.52 4.42 16.19
C ASP A 600 16.03 4.74 16.06
N CYS A 601 15.48 4.51 14.87
CA CYS A 601 14.05 4.65 14.65
C CYS A 601 13.19 3.54 15.30
N GLY A 602 13.81 2.47 15.84
CA GLY A 602 13.16 1.31 16.44
C GLY A 602 12.99 0.11 15.49
N ALA A 603 12.92 0.31 14.19
CA ALA A 603 12.50 -0.72 13.24
C ALA A 603 13.43 -1.94 13.16
N CYS A 604 14.73 -1.78 13.37
CA CYS A 604 15.69 -2.90 13.40
C CYS A 604 15.80 -3.48 14.81
N THR A 605 15.99 -2.64 15.80
CA THR A 605 16.21 -3.03 17.19
C THR A 605 14.99 -3.69 17.82
N GLY A 606 13.77 -3.22 17.50
CA GLY A 606 12.52 -3.77 18.01
C GLY A 606 12.24 -5.22 17.59
N TYR A 607 12.74 -5.62 16.42
CA TYR A 607 12.55 -6.98 15.88
C TYR A 607 13.81 -7.83 15.91
N GLY A 608 14.93 -7.29 16.39
CA GLY A 608 16.22 -8.00 16.33
C GLY A 608 16.69 -8.31 14.91
N ILE A 609 16.19 -7.55 13.93
CA ILE A 609 16.48 -7.73 12.50
C ILE A 609 17.29 -6.53 12.03
N GLU A 610 18.45 -6.78 11.43
CA GLU A 610 19.23 -5.76 10.72
C GLU A 610 18.74 -5.61 9.28
N HIS A 611 19.18 -4.54 8.61
CA HIS A 611 18.97 -4.43 7.16
C HIS A 611 19.66 -5.56 6.42
N VAL A 612 18.91 -6.38 5.69
CA VAL A 612 19.45 -7.38 4.77
C VAL A 612 19.73 -6.67 3.45
N VAL A 613 20.98 -6.26 3.25
CA VAL A 613 21.46 -5.56 2.05
C VAL A 613 22.68 -6.29 1.52
N ALA A 614 22.66 -6.70 0.25
CA ALA A 614 23.73 -7.51 -0.35
C ALA A 614 25.07 -6.76 -0.52
N SER A 615 25.05 -5.42 -0.50
CA SER A 615 26.24 -4.57 -0.60
C SER A 615 26.14 -3.35 0.31
N ALA A 616 27.16 -3.15 1.12
CA ALA A 616 27.32 -1.97 1.98
C ALA A 616 28.01 -0.79 1.25
N THR A 617 28.25 -0.88 -0.07
CA THR A 617 28.93 0.17 -0.83
C THR A 617 27.89 1.04 -1.53
N PRO A 618 27.90 2.38 -1.36
CA PRO A 618 27.03 3.27 -2.10
C PRO A 618 27.15 3.06 -3.60
N PRO A 619 26.03 3.08 -4.37
CA PRO A 619 26.12 2.93 -5.82
C PRO A 619 27.02 4.02 -6.42
N ALA A 620 27.91 3.62 -7.34
CA ALA A 620 28.78 4.54 -8.04
C ALA A 620 27.91 5.48 -8.91
N GLY A 621 27.86 6.75 -8.58
CA GLY A 621 27.07 7.75 -9.29
C GLY A 621 25.80 8.23 -8.59
N GLY A 622 25.40 7.58 -7.49
CA GLY A 622 24.52 8.26 -6.53
C GLY A 622 25.28 9.49 -6.04
N SER A 623 24.74 10.67 -6.23
CA SER A 623 25.27 11.83 -5.50
C SER A 623 25.22 11.40 -4.03
N GLN A 624 26.39 11.07 -3.47
CA GLN A 624 26.57 11.33 -2.05
C GLN A 624 26.04 12.75 -1.94
N GLY A 625 24.89 12.93 -1.29
CA GLY A 625 24.46 14.26 -0.94
C GLY A 625 25.73 14.84 -0.41
N THR A 626 26.40 15.62 -1.25
CA THR A 626 27.72 16.13 -0.91
C THR A 626 27.44 16.76 0.41
N GLY A 627 27.80 16.02 1.48
CA GLY A 627 27.85 16.65 2.76
C GLY A 627 28.50 17.95 2.44
N GLN A 628 27.69 18.96 2.22
CA GLN A 628 28.24 20.28 2.26
C GLN A 628 28.95 20.23 3.56
N ASP A 629 30.25 20.26 3.43
CA ASP A 629 31.17 20.42 4.48
C ASP A 629 30.47 21.01 5.73
N LEU A 630 29.87 20.12 6.55
CA LEU A 630 29.43 20.45 7.90
C LEU A 630 30.67 20.65 8.78
N SER A 631 31.81 20.90 8.14
CA SER A 631 33.05 21.42 8.74
C SER A 631 32.97 22.88 9.15
N VAL A 632 31.79 23.48 9.10
CA VAL A 632 31.56 24.68 9.93
C VAL A 632 31.18 24.18 11.32
N GLY A 633 32.21 23.76 12.08
CA GLY A 633 32.33 23.77 13.52
C GLY A 633 31.08 23.64 14.40
N GLY A 634 30.16 22.74 14.04
CA GLY A 634 29.04 22.34 14.88
C GLY A 634 29.29 20.91 15.34
N GLU A 635 29.74 20.77 16.59
CA GLU A 635 29.69 19.50 17.31
C GLU A 635 28.26 18.94 17.16
N ILE A 636 28.12 17.69 16.67
CA ILE A 636 26.88 16.93 16.74
C ILE A 636 26.46 16.99 18.21
N PRO A 637 25.27 17.47 18.56
CA PRO A 637 24.86 17.55 19.95
C PRO A 637 24.98 16.17 20.57
N VAL A 638 25.84 16.00 21.56
CA VAL A 638 26.08 14.76 22.33
C VAL A 638 24.79 14.21 22.96
N ALA A 639 23.71 14.98 22.97
CA ALA A 639 22.38 14.57 23.39
C ALA A 639 21.76 13.43 22.56
N LEU A 640 22.22 13.18 21.33
CA LEU A 640 21.74 12.06 20.51
C LEU A 640 22.50 10.74 20.78
N LEU A 641 23.67 10.82 21.40
CA LEU A 641 24.48 9.62 21.73
C LEU A 641 24.25 9.06 23.14
N ASN A 642 23.45 9.73 23.99
CA ASN A 642 23.24 9.38 25.38
C ASN A 642 21.77 9.07 25.75
N ARG A 643 20.93 8.68 24.82
CA ARG A 643 19.61 8.12 25.14
C ARG A 643 19.67 6.59 25.30
N SER A 644 20.65 6.09 26.03
CA SER A 644 20.59 4.74 26.57
C SER A 644 19.81 4.79 27.89
N SER A 645 18.64 4.13 27.90
CA SER A 645 18.01 3.49 29.06
C SER A 645 18.06 4.24 30.39
N THR A 646 16.99 4.95 30.69
CA THR A 646 16.47 4.93 32.08
C THR A 646 15.11 4.26 32.06
N VAL A 647 15.13 2.95 32.20
CA VAL A 647 14.01 2.19 32.75
C VAL A 647 13.88 2.70 34.20
N VAL A 648 12.85 3.47 34.49
CA VAL A 648 12.40 3.71 35.84
C VAL A 648 11.27 2.74 36.11
N GLY A 649 11.46 1.96 37.19
CA GLY A 649 10.64 0.86 37.66
C GLY A 649 9.20 1.19 38.07
#